data_256166af653e37458fae182586a77127
#
_entry.id   256166af653e37458fae182586a77127
#
_cell.length_a   1.000
_cell.length_b   1.000
_cell.length_c   1.000
_cell.angle_alpha   90.00
_cell.angle_beta   90.00
_cell.angle_gamma   90.00
#
_symmetry.space_group_name_H-M   'P 1'
#
loop_
_entity.id
_entity.type
_entity.pdbx_description
1 polymer ?
#
loop_
_entity_poly.entity_id
_entity_poly.type
_entity_poly.pdbx_seq_one_letter_code
_entity_poly.pdbx_strand_id
1 'polypeptide(L)'
;MHSSALRDRAARFVVDSDPGRLRLRSAAGTTLSLVLAIIALLAFTRFTHQPVTIAMLGAIVAMQSSVAVKDKHQRDRVITTLLLPLPAVGAVTLAAILAPFDWVADVGFIAVLFTAVWVRRFGPRGNALGMVAFMSYFFALFIHATPAQIPILAAAIGVGIAATLTVRTMVFPDRPRAEVLHLVRALRGVSITVLDAVTKDRKKHDLVAVRRRLDRLGETGLMIDDWLDRHDAAQTLSVTSDELAVRVFDAQISVEQLAGLLWNLDSGDEWTGGLVDAIIALRMCLQDKPSEEELRAARKSAAAAADRAEMSAPGGVATVVAYRAVQAHLAIHHITTNALGTATTSEPEPATPTDEATSGLDPSTKAAVQVAVATSAATILGELISPDRWYWAVLTAFLVFTGVSTRGEILTRVGHRIVGTIAGVAAGVLLATLIGQNPPAQIIVLVFCVFCAFYLVTVAYAWLTFFVTVVLAMLYGLLGNFSVQVLELRIAETVAGGAVGIASAYFVFTTGTRATFIEKANDYFDRLTEVIDAGVESVVAPGGETDLVAETRSLDNALQEVVKTGKPLQMGPAVRSRRGAQRLVRGLQAGNRSAHALARAGVNAARADPESAPPEATAVALRKAADHVCDTVAGVKKMVAGESANAPEKPTTAMLLEVMTTSEIPPGPVRAAVRALNNLDRTLTEVTSRV
;
A
#
# COMPACT_ATOMS: atom_id res chain seq x y z
N MET A 1 -24.16 -11.77 27.44
CA MET A 1 -23.11 -12.50 26.67
C MET A 1 -23.19 -12.31 25.15
N HIS A 2 -24.37 -12.10 24.51
CA HIS A 2 -24.46 -11.93 23.03
C HIS A 2 -23.97 -10.56 22.53
N SER A 3 -24.13 -9.48 23.30
CA SER A 3 -23.72 -8.12 22.89
C SER A 3 -22.21 -7.90 22.91
N SER A 4 -21.47 -8.56 23.82
CA SER A 4 -20.01 -8.49 23.88
C SER A 4 -19.37 -9.21 22.67
N ALA A 5 -19.88 -10.39 22.34
CA ALA A 5 -19.38 -11.17 21.20
C ALA A 5 -19.61 -10.48 19.83
N LEU A 6 -20.72 -9.75 19.67
CA LEU A 6 -20.99 -8.94 18.49
C LEU A 6 -20.08 -7.69 18.43
N ARG A 7 -19.84 -7.06 19.56
CA ARG A 7 -18.94 -5.91 19.68
C ARG A 7 -17.49 -6.29 19.40
N ASP A 8 -17.05 -7.45 19.87
CA ASP A 8 -15.70 -7.98 19.62
C ASP A 8 -15.52 -8.46 18.17
N ARG A 9 -16.57 -8.97 17.52
CA ARG A 9 -16.55 -9.29 16.09
C ARG A 9 -16.51 -8.02 15.24
N ALA A 10 -17.28 -6.99 15.58
CA ALA A 10 -17.27 -5.72 14.89
C ALA A 10 -15.93 -5.00 15.07
N ALA A 11 -15.36 -5.01 16.29
CA ALA A 11 -14.05 -4.43 16.56
C ALA A 11 -12.94 -5.15 15.78
N ARG A 12 -12.96 -6.48 15.72
CA ARG A 12 -12.02 -7.26 14.91
C ARG A 12 -12.19 -6.99 13.43
N PHE A 13 -13.41 -6.93 12.92
CA PHE A 13 -13.67 -6.60 11.51
C PHE A 13 -13.12 -5.21 11.12
N VAL A 14 -13.25 -4.21 12.00
CA VAL A 14 -12.69 -2.86 11.78
C VAL A 14 -11.15 -2.89 11.79
N VAL A 15 -10.54 -3.61 12.73
CA VAL A 15 -9.07 -3.76 12.80
C VAL A 15 -8.54 -4.52 11.57
N ASP A 16 -9.26 -5.55 11.14
CA ASP A 16 -8.91 -6.35 9.96
C ASP A 16 -9.09 -5.57 8.65
N SER A 17 -10.05 -4.65 8.58
CA SER A 17 -10.34 -3.89 7.36
C SER A 17 -9.47 -2.62 7.22
N ASP A 18 -9.08 -2.00 8.34
CA ASP A 18 -8.28 -0.77 8.37
C ASP A 18 -7.16 -0.86 9.43
N PRO A 19 -6.06 -1.59 9.14
CA PRO A 19 -4.90 -1.69 10.00
C PRO A 19 -4.37 -0.29 10.35
N GLY A 20 -4.19 -0.01 11.65
CA GLY A 20 -3.72 1.32 12.09
C GLY A 20 -4.75 2.45 11.99
N ARG A 21 -5.96 2.21 11.51
CA ARG A 21 -7.01 3.23 11.28
C ARG A 21 -6.56 4.36 10.34
N LEU A 22 -5.66 4.06 9.42
CA LEU A 22 -5.10 5.06 8.51
C LEU A 22 -6.15 5.58 7.52
N ARG A 23 -7.01 4.68 7.00
CA ARG A 23 -8.12 5.04 6.10
C ARG A 23 -9.14 5.92 6.81
N LEU A 24 -9.54 5.51 8.02
CA LEU A 24 -10.49 6.24 8.84
C LEU A 24 -9.97 7.65 9.15
N ARG A 25 -8.69 7.75 9.57
CA ARG A 25 -8.06 9.03 9.90
C ARG A 25 -7.97 9.96 8.68
N SER A 26 -7.58 9.41 7.51
CA SER A 26 -7.49 10.16 6.26
C SER A 26 -8.87 10.65 5.81
N ALA A 27 -9.88 9.78 5.77
CA ALA A 27 -11.23 10.12 5.38
C ALA A 27 -11.88 11.14 6.34
N ALA A 28 -11.74 10.92 7.67
CA ALA A 28 -12.25 11.83 8.68
C ALA A 28 -11.56 13.20 8.62
N GLY A 29 -10.23 13.23 8.44
CA GLY A 29 -9.46 14.46 8.30
C GLY A 29 -9.89 15.27 7.09
N THR A 30 -10.05 14.62 5.94
CA THR A 30 -10.51 15.28 4.70
C THR A 30 -11.95 15.80 4.83
N THR A 31 -12.84 14.99 5.38
CA THR A 31 -14.25 15.37 5.57
C THR A 31 -14.38 16.51 6.57
N LEU A 32 -13.65 16.47 7.68
CA LEU A 32 -13.71 17.54 8.68
C LEU A 32 -13.07 18.84 8.15
N SER A 33 -12.01 18.75 7.35
CA SER A 33 -11.45 19.92 6.67
C SER A 33 -12.46 20.56 5.73
N LEU A 34 -13.21 19.74 4.98
CA LEU A 34 -14.28 20.20 4.11
C LEU A 34 -15.42 20.87 4.91
N VAL A 35 -15.89 20.23 5.98
CA VAL A 35 -16.98 20.76 6.82
C VAL A 35 -16.58 22.09 7.46
N LEU A 36 -15.41 22.15 8.06
CA LEU A 36 -14.88 23.38 8.67
C LEU A 36 -14.72 24.49 7.63
N ALA A 37 -14.21 24.15 6.45
CA ALA A 37 -14.10 25.09 5.34
C ALA A 37 -15.46 25.59 4.87
N ILE A 38 -16.47 24.72 4.71
CA ILE A 38 -17.83 25.12 4.33
C ILE A 38 -18.41 26.08 5.37
N ILE A 39 -18.31 25.77 6.67
CA ILE A 39 -18.82 26.65 7.74
C ILE A 39 -18.13 28.01 7.70
N ALA A 40 -16.79 28.04 7.64
CA ALA A 40 -16.01 29.27 7.61
C ALA A 40 -16.31 30.11 6.35
N LEU A 41 -16.44 29.45 5.19
CA LEU A 41 -16.69 30.10 3.92
C LEU A 41 -18.13 30.60 3.77
N LEU A 42 -19.12 29.91 4.33
CA LEU A 42 -20.49 30.41 4.39
C LEU A 42 -20.58 31.65 5.28
N ALA A 43 -19.88 31.67 6.41
CA ALA A 43 -19.75 32.87 7.22
C ALA A 43 -19.06 34.00 6.45
N PHE A 44 -17.93 33.68 5.77
CA PHE A 44 -17.16 34.62 4.96
C PHE A 44 -18.00 35.23 3.83
N THR A 45 -18.75 34.42 3.05
CA THR A 45 -19.62 34.91 1.95
C THR A 45 -20.78 35.74 2.46
N ARG A 46 -21.38 35.41 3.63
CA ARG A 46 -22.35 36.23 4.26
C ARG A 46 -21.84 37.62 4.70
N PHE A 47 -20.62 37.62 5.28
CA PHE A 47 -20.00 38.86 5.74
C PHE A 47 -19.58 39.77 4.58
N THR A 48 -19.12 39.18 3.48
CA THR A 48 -18.67 39.91 2.27
C THR A 48 -19.78 40.15 1.25
N HIS A 49 -21.00 39.69 1.50
CA HIS A 49 -22.15 39.76 0.58
C HIS A 49 -21.89 39.15 -0.79
N GLN A 50 -21.09 38.06 -0.82
CA GLN A 50 -20.68 37.36 -2.03
C GLN A 50 -21.55 36.13 -2.31
N PRO A 51 -21.67 35.71 -3.60
CA PRO A 51 -22.39 34.49 -3.95
C PRO A 51 -21.76 33.23 -3.37
N VAL A 52 -22.58 32.24 -3.03
CA VAL A 52 -22.15 30.95 -2.44
C VAL A 52 -21.18 30.16 -3.35
N THR A 53 -21.19 30.44 -4.64
CA THR A 53 -20.25 29.83 -5.62
C THR A 53 -18.78 30.07 -5.25
N ILE A 54 -18.45 31.21 -4.63
CA ILE A 54 -17.09 31.52 -4.13
C ILE A 54 -16.71 30.58 -2.98
N ALA A 55 -17.63 30.27 -2.08
CA ALA A 55 -17.42 29.31 -1.00
C ALA A 55 -17.08 27.91 -1.53
N MET A 56 -17.66 27.53 -2.66
CA MET A 56 -17.44 26.24 -3.30
C MET A 56 -15.96 26.04 -3.69
N LEU A 57 -15.31 27.03 -4.31
CA LEU A 57 -13.89 26.94 -4.68
C LEU A 57 -13.01 26.74 -3.46
N GLY A 58 -13.19 27.55 -2.41
CA GLY A 58 -12.40 27.42 -1.18
C GLY A 58 -12.60 26.08 -0.47
N ALA A 59 -13.84 25.56 -0.45
CA ALA A 59 -14.15 24.26 0.13
C ALA A 59 -13.48 23.09 -0.63
N ILE A 60 -13.47 23.16 -1.94
CA ILE A 60 -12.82 22.15 -2.80
C ILE A 60 -11.30 22.20 -2.63
N VAL A 61 -10.71 23.41 -2.57
CA VAL A 61 -9.27 23.56 -2.31
C VAL A 61 -8.92 23.02 -0.92
N ALA A 62 -9.76 23.23 0.09
CA ALA A 62 -9.56 22.64 1.41
C ALA A 62 -9.56 21.12 1.37
N MET A 63 -10.55 20.51 0.71
CA MET A 63 -10.64 19.06 0.52
C MET A 63 -9.41 18.53 -0.22
N GLN A 64 -9.04 19.18 -1.33
CA GLN A 64 -7.92 18.76 -2.17
C GLN A 64 -6.58 18.91 -1.44
N SER A 65 -6.38 19.97 -0.66
CA SER A 65 -5.21 20.18 0.20
C SER A 65 -5.03 19.07 1.22
N SER A 66 -6.13 18.58 1.81
CA SER A 66 -6.10 17.48 2.76
C SER A 66 -5.61 16.18 2.11
N VAL A 67 -6.00 15.90 0.87
CA VAL A 67 -5.69 14.67 0.14
C VAL A 67 -4.33 14.70 -0.57
N ALA A 68 -3.98 15.86 -1.14
CA ALA A 68 -2.80 15.99 -1.99
C ALA A 68 -1.47 15.99 -1.20
N VAL A 69 -1.47 16.53 0.02
CA VAL A 69 -0.27 16.66 0.85
C VAL A 69 0.04 15.34 1.54
N LYS A 70 1.09 14.65 1.08
CA LYS A 70 1.54 13.32 1.52
C LYS A 70 3.00 13.30 1.99
N ASP A 71 3.53 14.45 2.39
CA ASP A 71 4.89 14.53 2.90
C ASP A 71 5.07 13.64 4.14
N LYS A 72 6.26 13.05 4.29
CA LYS A 72 6.56 12.08 5.37
C LYS A 72 6.48 12.75 6.75
N HIS A 73 7.13 13.91 6.94
CA HIS A 73 7.21 14.59 8.23
C HIS A 73 6.13 15.67 8.41
N GLN A 74 5.67 15.86 9.63
CA GLN A 74 4.62 16.84 9.95
C GLN A 74 5.06 18.28 9.57
N ARG A 75 6.32 18.63 9.80
CA ARG A 75 6.86 19.95 9.43
C ARG A 75 6.72 20.20 7.92
N ASP A 76 7.10 19.21 7.10
CA ASP A 76 7.01 19.32 5.65
C ASP A 76 5.56 19.40 5.18
N ARG A 77 4.63 18.66 5.81
CA ARG A 77 3.19 18.77 5.54
C ARG A 77 2.66 20.17 5.81
N VAL A 78 3.08 20.79 6.90
CA VAL A 78 2.69 22.19 7.22
C VAL A 78 3.27 23.14 6.19
N ILE A 79 4.56 23.04 5.87
CA ILE A 79 5.21 23.88 4.85
C ILE A 79 4.54 23.72 3.50
N THR A 80 4.32 22.48 3.05
CA THR A 80 3.63 22.19 1.78
C THR A 80 2.23 22.79 1.78
N THR A 81 1.47 22.65 2.88
CA THR A 81 0.12 23.20 2.99
C THR A 81 0.14 24.75 2.92
N LEU A 82 1.11 25.39 3.53
CA LEU A 82 1.29 26.86 3.46
C LEU A 82 1.72 27.36 2.07
N LEU A 83 2.34 26.52 1.27
CA LEU A 83 2.73 26.84 -0.12
C LEU A 83 1.58 26.68 -1.11
N LEU A 84 0.52 25.91 -0.79
CA LEU A 84 -0.59 25.63 -1.71
C LEU A 84 -1.37 26.85 -2.20
N PRO A 85 -1.52 27.97 -1.44
CA PRO A 85 -2.19 29.17 -1.96
C PRO A 85 -1.54 29.70 -3.25
N LEU A 86 -0.22 29.61 -3.38
CA LEU A 86 0.51 30.17 -4.52
C LEU A 86 0.05 29.55 -5.87
N PRO A 87 0.16 28.22 -6.06
CA PRO A 87 -0.31 27.60 -7.30
C PRO A 87 -1.84 27.63 -7.45
N ALA A 88 -2.61 27.63 -6.34
CA ALA A 88 -4.06 27.72 -6.39
C ALA A 88 -4.51 29.07 -6.94
N VAL A 89 -4.02 30.18 -6.36
CA VAL A 89 -4.35 31.54 -6.79
C VAL A 89 -3.79 31.80 -8.18
N GLY A 90 -2.57 31.37 -8.46
CA GLY A 90 -1.96 31.50 -9.80
C GLY A 90 -2.80 30.81 -10.88
N ALA A 91 -3.29 29.60 -10.62
CA ALA A 91 -4.14 28.87 -11.54
C ALA A 91 -5.52 29.53 -11.75
N VAL A 92 -6.14 30.01 -10.66
CA VAL A 92 -7.42 30.76 -10.74
C VAL A 92 -7.25 32.07 -11.52
N THR A 93 -6.15 32.79 -11.26
CA THR A 93 -5.85 34.03 -11.97
C THR A 93 -5.65 33.78 -13.46
N LEU A 94 -4.88 32.72 -13.81
CA LEU A 94 -4.67 32.34 -15.20
C LEU A 94 -5.99 31.96 -15.87
N ALA A 95 -6.82 31.15 -15.24
CA ALA A 95 -8.12 30.76 -15.77
C ALA A 95 -9.02 31.98 -16.01
N ALA A 96 -9.11 32.90 -15.02
CA ALA A 96 -9.95 34.09 -15.11
C ALA A 96 -9.48 35.08 -16.20
N ILE A 97 -8.18 35.22 -16.40
CA ILE A 97 -7.61 36.09 -17.46
C ILE A 97 -7.82 35.48 -18.86
N LEU A 98 -7.69 34.17 -19.00
CA LEU A 98 -7.83 33.45 -20.27
C LEU A 98 -9.28 33.18 -20.65
N ALA A 99 -10.20 33.18 -19.69
CA ALA A 99 -11.63 32.88 -19.89
C ALA A 99 -12.31 33.66 -21.08
N PRO A 100 -11.96 34.93 -21.39
CA PRO A 100 -12.53 35.62 -22.54
C PRO A 100 -12.07 35.12 -23.92
N PHE A 101 -11.04 34.27 -23.94
CA PHE A 101 -10.42 33.75 -25.17
C PHE A 101 -10.61 32.24 -25.22
N ASP A 102 -11.70 31.75 -25.79
CA ASP A 102 -12.12 30.33 -25.73
C ASP A 102 -10.98 29.33 -25.92
N TRP A 103 -10.37 29.28 -27.13
CA TRP A 103 -9.30 28.32 -27.41
C TRP A 103 -8.00 28.56 -26.61
N VAL A 104 -7.75 29.80 -26.17
CA VAL A 104 -6.57 30.11 -25.31
C VAL A 104 -6.77 29.59 -23.89
N ALA A 105 -7.99 29.64 -23.37
CA ALA A 105 -8.34 29.06 -22.09
C ALA A 105 -8.14 27.54 -22.10
N ASP A 106 -8.48 26.87 -23.19
CA ASP A 106 -8.29 25.43 -23.38
C ASP A 106 -6.80 25.05 -23.39
N VAL A 107 -6.01 25.80 -24.20
CA VAL A 107 -4.54 25.61 -24.20
C VAL A 107 -3.94 25.90 -22.82
N GLY A 108 -4.42 26.93 -22.14
CA GLY A 108 -4.01 27.24 -20.77
C GLY A 108 -4.31 26.10 -19.79
N PHE A 109 -5.48 25.48 -19.91
CA PHE A 109 -5.84 24.32 -19.10
C PHE A 109 -4.92 23.11 -19.36
N ILE A 110 -4.65 22.80 -20.64
CA ILE A 110 -3.72 21.72 -21.03
C ILE A 110 -2.31 22.01 -20.51
N ALA A 111 -1.84 23.25 -20.57
CA ALA A 111 -0.54 23.64 -20.05
C ALA A 111 -0.45 23.48 -18.52
N VAL A 112 -1.51 23.80 -17.76
CA VAL A 112 -1.58 23.57 -16.33
C VAL A 112 -1.58 22.07 -16.02
N LEU A 113 -2.29 21.24 -16.77
CA LEU A 113 -2.31 19.79 -16.63
C LEU A 113 -0.94 19.18 -16.91
N PHE A 114 -0.28 19.60 -18.00
CA PHE A 114 1.08 19.20 -18.31
C PHE A 114 2.02 19.53 -17.14
N THR A 115 2.00 20.78 -16.69
CA THR A 115 2.84 21.26 -15.58
C THR A 115 2.56 20.50 -14.30
N ALA A 116 1.30 20.23 -13.96
CA ALA A 116 0.89 19.49 -12.77
C ALA A 116 1.46 18.06 -12.73
N VAL A 117 1.59 17.41 -13.90
CA VAL A 117 2.21 16.08 -13.98
C VAL A 117 3.73 16.17 -14.01
N TRP A 118 4.29 17.14 -14.73
CA TRP A 118 5.72 17.31 -14.85
C TRP A 118 6.40 17.67 -13.52
N VAL A 119 5.78 18.48 -12.67
CA VAL A 119 6.28 18.89 -11.35
C VAL A 119 6.32 17.72 -10.35
N ARG A 120 5.66 16.58 -10.62
CA ARG A 120 5.75 15.36 -9.79
C ARG A 120 7.17 14.85 -9.60
N ARG A 121 8.09 15.14 -10.53
CA ARG A 121 9.51 14.81 -10.42
C ARG A 121 10.19 15.40 -9.17
N PHE A 122 9.62 16.46 -8.59
CA PHE A 122 10.10 17.07 -7.34
C PHE A 122 9.50 16.41 -6.09
N GLY A 123 9.01 15.17 -6.22
CA GLY A 123 8.50 14.38 -5.11
C GLY A 123 7.08 14.73 -4.65
N PRO A 124 6.72 14.33 -3.40
CA PRO A 124 5.36 14.51 -2.87
C PRO A 124 4.89 15.97 -2.87
N ARG A 125 5.79 16.91 -2.55
CA ARG A 125 5.50 18.36 -2.54
C ARG A 125 5.13 18.86 -3.93
N GLY A 126 5.93 18.52 -4.95
CA GLY A 126 5.64 18.87 -6.33
C GLY A 126 4.29 18.33 -6.80
N ASN A 127 4.00 17.05 -6.49
CA ASN A 127 2.71 16.46 -6.80
C ASN A 127 1.54 17.18 -6.13
N ALA A 128 1.67 17.61 -4.86
CA ALA A 128 0.62 18.34 -4.14
C ALA A 128 0.36 19.71 -4.78
N LEU A 129 1.41 20.48 -5.09
CA LEU A 129 1.30 21.78 -5.75
C LEU A 129 0.63 21.68 -7.12
N GLY A 130 1.05 20.71 -7.94
CA GLY A 130 0.46 20.46 -9.26
C GLY A 130 -1.02 20.06 -9.20
N MET A 131 -1.38 19.16 -8.30
CA MET A 131 -2.78 18.71 -8.14
C MET A 131 -3.71 19.83 -7.68
N VAL A 132 -3.26 20.71 -6.78
CA VAL A 132 -4.05 21.84 -6.31
C VAL A 132 -4.16 22.91 -7.39
N ALA A 133 -3.09 23.21 -8.15
CA ALA A 133 -3.14 24.10 -9.30
C ALA A 133 -4.17 23.64 -10.33
N PHE A 134 -4.11 22.36 -10.72
CA PHE A 134 -5.06 21.76 -11.64
C PHE A 134 -6.51 21.90 -11.17
N MET A 135 -6.80 21.48 -9.93
CA MET A 135 -8.16 21.55 -9.39
C MET A 135 -8.66 23.00 -9.28
N SER A 136 -7.80 23.93 -8.92
CA SER A 136 -8.15 25.34 -8.83
C SER A 136 -8.48 25.94 -10.19
N TYR A 137 -7.71 25.61 -11.24
CA TYR A 137 -8.01 26.01 -12.61
C TYR A 137 -9.34 25.43 -13.08
N PHE A 138 -9.53 24.11 -12.91
CA PHE A 138 -10.75 23.41 -13.28
C PHE A 138 -11.99 24.03 -12.65
N PHE A 139 -11.94 24.31 -11.33
CA PHE A 139 -13.10 24.91 -10.65
C PHE A 139 -13.27 26.40 -10.96
N ALA A 140 -12.23 27.12 -11.32
CA ALA A 140 -12.34 28.49 -11.84
C ALA A 140 -13.11 28.53 -13.16
N LEU A 141 -12.84 27.58 -14.08
CA LEU A 141 -13.65 27.40 -15.30
C LEU A 141 -15.10 27.02 -14.96
N PHE A 142 -15.28 26.07 -14.04
CA PHE A 142 -16.62 25.61 -13.63
C PHE A 142 -17.52 26.72 -13.08
N ILE A 143 -16.96 27.64 -12.27
CA ILE A 143 -17.73 28.78 -11.70
C ILE A 143 -17.73 30.02 -12.61
N HIS A 144 -17.13 29.94 -13.80
CA HIS A 144 -16.94 31.06 -14.73
C HIS A 144 -16.31 32.28 -14.02
N ALA A 145 -15.14 32.04 -13.36
CA ALA A 145 -14.44 33.06 -12.60
C ALA A 145 -14.03 34.25 -13.48
N THR A 146 -14.31 35.46 -13.01
CA THR A 146 -13.95 36.71 -13.69
C THR A 146 -12.73 37.36 -13.03
N PRO A 147 -11.94 38.18 -13.78
CA PRO A 147 -10.76 38.87 -13.21
C PRO A 147 -11.10 39.75 -11.99
N ALA A 148 -12.28 40.36 -11.94
CA ALA A 148 -12.73 41.17 -10.82
C ALA A 148 -12.93 40.35 -9.52
N GLN A 149 -13.14 39.06 -9.64
CA GLN A 149 -13.34 38.16 -8.50
C GLN A 149 -12.05 37.60 -7.92
N ILE A 150 -10.90 37.80 -8.58
CA ILE A 150 -9.62 37.21 -8.14
C ILE A 150 -9.28 37.49 -6.67
N PRO A 151 -9.38 38.72 -6.14
CA PRO A 151 -9.05 38.97 -4.75
C PRO A 151 -9.92 38.19 -3.76
N ILE A 152 -11.23 38.10 -4.03
CA ILE A 152 -12.15 37.40 -3.15
C ILE A 152 -12.00 35.87 -3.27
N LEU A 153 -11.69 35.36 -4.44
CA LEU A 153 -11.36 33.94 -4.67
C LEU A 153 -10.06 33.55 -3.96
N ALA A 154 -9.04 34.42 -4.02
CA ALA A 154 -7.80 34.23 -3.28
C ALA A 154 -8.03 34.19 -1.76
N ALA A 155 -8.88 35.09 -1.23
CA ALA A 155 -9.27 35.07 0.18
C ALA A 155 -10.02 33.78 0.54
N ALA A 156 -10.96 33.32 -0.30
CA ALA A 156 -11.69 32.07 -0.10
C ALA A 156 -10.76 30.83 -0.11
N ILE A 157 -9.74 30.80 -1.00
CA ILE A 157 -8.68 29.79 -1.01
C ILE A 157 -7.91 29.83 0.31
N GLY A 158 -7.53 31.03 0.78
CA GLY A 158 -6.85 31.21 2.06
C GLY A 158 -7.64 30.65 3.24
N VAL A 159 -8.93 30.96 3.32
CA VAL A 159 -9.84 30.40 4.34
C VAL A 159 -9.91 28.89 4.27
N GLY A 160 -10.05 28.32 3.07
CA GLY A 160 -10.09 26.86 2.88
C GLY A 160 -8.81 26.17 3.34
N ILE A 161 -7.65 26.72 2.99
CA ILE A 161 -6.34 26.19 3.40
C ILE A 161 -6.13 26.35 4.90
N ALA A 162 -6.55 27.48 5.50
CA ALA A 162 -6.50 27.69 6.94
C ALA A 162 -7.36 26.65 7.70
N ALA A 163 -8.56 26.33 7.19
CA ALA A 163 -9.39 25.27 7.75
C ALA A 163 -8.69 23.91 7.71
N THR A 164 -8.05 23.56 6.58
CA THR A 164 -7.29 22.30 6.47
C THR A 164 -6.09 22.28 7.41
N LEU A 165 -5.36 23.38 7.53
CA LEU A 165 -4.25 23.51 8.45
C LEU A 165 -4.69 23.33 9.91
N THR A 166 -5.78 23.97 10.29
CA THR A 166 -6.39 23.85 11.63
C THR A 166 -6.75 22.39 11.95
N VAL A 167 -7.42 21.70 11.03
CA VAL A 167 -7.77 20.29 11.24
C VAL A 167 -6.52 19.42 11.36
N ARG A 168 -5.51 19.66 10.52
CA ARG A 168 -4.26 18.89 10.51
C ARG A 168 -3.44 19.10 11.78
N THR A 169 -3.37 20.32 12.30
CA THR A 169 -2.50 20.63 13.44
C THR A 169 -3.20 20.49 14.79
N MET A 170 -4.50 20.81 14.88
CA MET A 170 -5.22 20.83 16.15
C MET A 170 -6.11 19.60 16.36
N VAL A 171 -6.76 19.07 15.30
CA VAL A 171 -7.71 17.97 15.46
C VAL A 171 -7.03 16.61 15.24
N PHE A 172 -6.21 16.51 14.22
CA PHE A 172 -5.47 15.28 13.86
C PHE A 172 -3.95 15.49 13.88
N PRO A 173 -3.36 15.96 14.99
CA PRO A 173 -1.90 16.04 15.10
C PRO A 173 -1.30 14.64 14.93
N ASP A 174 -0.08 14.60 14.44
CA ASP A 174 0.64 13.34 14.37
C ASP A 174 0.88 12.82 15.79
N ARG A 175 0.51 11.56 15.99
CA ARG A 175 0.70 10.84 17.24
C ARG A 175 1.45 9.53 16.95
N PRO A 176 2.76 9.61 16.70
CA PRO A 176 3.53 8.46 16.22
C PRO A 176 3.44 7.26 17.16
N ARG A 177 3.43 7.48 18.48
CA ARG A 177 3.26 6.42 19.46
C ARG A 177 1.89 5.71 19.34
N ALA A 178 0.82 6.46 19.19
CA ALA A 178 -0.51 5.87 19.04
C ALA A 178 -0.64 5.10 17.70
N GLU A 179 0.00 5.61 16.65
CA GLU A 179 0.01 4.97 15.32
C GLU A 179 0.71 3.61 15.37
N VAL A 180 1.95 3.54 15.91
CA VAL A 180 2.67 2.26 16.02
C VAL A 180 1.96 1.26 16.93
N LEU A 181 1.34 1.73 18.03
CA LEU A 181 0.54 0.85 18.89
C LEU A 181 -0.67 0.26 18.17
N HIS A 182 -1.30 1.02 17.26
CA HIS A 182 -2.37 0.51 16.42
C HIS A 182 -1.86 -0.49 15.37
N LEU A 183 -0.70 -0.23 14.76
CA LEU A 183 -0.08 -1.15 13.81
C LEU A 183 0.34 -2.46 14.46
N VAL A 184 0.95 -2.42 15.64
CA VAL A 184 1.30 -3.62 16.43
C VAL A 184 0.04 -4.40 16.84
N ARG A 185 -1.04 -3.71 17.19
CA ARG A 185 -2.32 -4.36 17.48
C ARG A 185 -2.89 -5.03 16.22
N ALA A 186 -2.77 -4.41 15.07
CA ALA A 186 -3.15 -4.98 13.79
C ALA A 186 -2.31 -6.23 13.47
N LEU A 187 -0.99 -6.19 13.68
CA LEU A 187 -0.10 -7.33 13.49
C LEU A 187 -0.54 -8.53 14.33
N ARG A 188 -0.90 -8.30 15.60
CA ARG A 188 -1.44 -9.36 16.49
C ARG A 188 -2.78 -9.90 15.98
N GLY A 189 -3.70 -9.02 15.58
CA GLY A 189 -5.00 -9.42 15.04
C GLY A 189 -4.87 -10.28 13.80
N VAL A 190 -4.03 -9.87 12.84
CA VAL A 190 -3.78 -10.64 11.62
C VAL A 190 -3.11 -11.99 11.97
N SER A 191 -2.15 -12.03 12.90
CA SER A 191 -1.53 -13.28 13.37
C SER A 191 -2.58 -14.26 13.94
N ILE A 192 -3.56 -13.77 14.68
CA ILE A 192 -4.70 -14.61 15.15
C ILE A 192 -5.49 -15.16 13.96
N THR A 193 -5.77 -14.34 12.94
CA THR A 193 -6.54 -14.80 11.78
C THR A 193 -5.80 -15.86 10.97
N VAL A 194 -4.46 -15.76 10.88
CA VAL A 194 -3.60 -16.78 10.28
C VAL A 194 -3.69 -18.09 11.07
N LEU A 195 -3.52 -18.01 12.39
CA LEU A 195 -3.63 -19.19 13.26
C LEU A 195 -5.02 -19.84 13.19
N ASP A 196 -6.08 -19.04 13.19
CA ASP A 196 -7.45 -19.56 13.04
C ASP A 196 -7.66 -20.27 11.72
N ALA A 197 -7.07 -19.79 10.64
CA ALA A 197 -7.17 -20.45 9.33
C ALA A 197 -6.55 -21.83 9.31
N VAL A 198 -5.40 -22.01 9.96
CA VAL A 198 -4.68 -23.28 9.97
C VAL A 198 -5.10 -24.23 11.10
N THR A 199 -5.80 -23.73 12.15
CA THR A 199 -6.22 -24.56 13.28
C THR A 199 -7.71 -24.89 13.26
N LYS A 200 -8.61 -23.90 13.00
CA LYS A 200 -10.08 -24.07 13.06
C LYS A 200 -10.70 -24.44 11.73
N ASP A 201 -10.22 -23.83 10.64
CA ASP A 201 -10.79 -24.02 9.29
C ASP A 201 -10.16 -25.21 8.54
N ARG A 202 -9.36 -26.02 9.22
CA ARG A 202 -8.61 -27.14 8.67
C ARG A 202 -9.49 -28.12 7.86
N LYS A 203 -10.72 -28.35 8.30
CA LYS A 203 -11.70 -29.21 7.58
C LYS A 203 -12.08 -28.69 6.20
N LYS A 204 -11.87 -27.40 5.92
CA LYS A 204 -12.21 -26.76 4.63
C LYS A 204 -11.06 -26.72 3.64
N HIS A 205 -9.84 -27.00 4.05
CA HIS A 205 -8.61 -26.99 3.20
C HIS A 205 -8.54 -25.79 2.22
N ASP A 206 -8.89 -24.58 2.70
CA ASP A 206 -8.89 -23.39 1.87
C ASP A 206 -7.51 -22.70 1.87
N LEU A 207 -6.62 -23.24 1.03
CA LEU A 207 -5.30 -22.68 0.78
C LEU A 207 -5.34 -21.20 0.35
N VAL A 208 -6.40 -20.78 -0.35
CA VAL A 208 -6.54 -19.42 -0.84
C VAL A 208 -6.78 -18.46 0.33
N ALA A 209 -7.60 -18.88 1.30
CA ALA A 209 -7.85 -18.10 2.51
C ALA A 209 -6.58 -17.96 3.37
N VAL A 210 -5.82 -19.05 3.56
CA VAL A 210 -4.55 -19.01 4.33
C VAL A 210 -3.55 -18.08 3.65
N ARG A 211 -3.32 -18.23 2.34
CA ARG A 211 -2.40 -17.35 1.58
C ARG A 211 -2.79 -15.89 1.70
N ARG A 212 -4.07 -15.55 1.52
CA ARG A 212 -4.56 -14.17 1.65
C ARG A 212 -4.28 -13.57 3.04
N ARG A 213 -4.36 -14.39 4.10
CA ARG A 213 -4.08 -13.95 5.47
C ARG A 213 -2.56 -13.79 5.71
N LEU A 214 -1.74 -14.66 5.11
CA LEU A 214 -0.28 -14.50 5.13
C LEU A 214 0.18 -13.25 4.35
N ASP A 215 -0.38 -13.01 3.16
CA ASP A 215 -0.10 -11.79 2.40
C ASP A 215 -0.44 -10.53 3.23
N ARG A 216 -1.56 -10.58 3.97
CA ARG A 216 -1.96 -9.48 4.85
C ARG A 216 -1.06 -9.31 6.07
N LEU A 217 -0.48 -10.39 6.57
CA LEU A 217 0.53 -10.33 7.63
C LEU A 217 1.78 -9.60 7.14
N GLY A 218 2.26 -9.92 5.94
CA GLY A 218 3.35 -9.21 5.27
C GLY A 218 3.05 -7.74 5.04
N GLU A 219 1.86 -7.41 4.49
CA GLU A 219 1.42 -6.01 4.31
C GLU A 219 1.44 -5.22 5.63
N THR A 220 1.05 -5.87 6.74
CA THR A 220 1.04 -5.21 8.06
C THR A 220 2.47 -4.98 8.58
N GLY A 221 3.39 -5.91 8.31
CA GLY A 221 4.81 -5.74 8.59
C GLY A 221 5.38 -4.52 7.86
N LEU A 222 5.13 -4.41 6.55
CA LEU A 222 5.55 -3.27 5.74
C LEU A 222 4.94 -1.93 6.17
N MET A 223 3.71 -1.92 6.73
CA MET A 223 3.14 -0.69 7.30
C MET A 223 3.90 -0.23 8.55
N ILE A 224 4.41 -1.16 9.37
CA ILE A 224 5.26 -0.81 10.52
C ILE A 224 6.60 -0.27 10.03
N ASP A 225 7.12 -0.84 8.98
CA ASP A 225 8.36 -0.40 8.35
C ASP A 225 8.25 1.01 7.76
N ASP A 226 7.20 1.28 7.00
CA ASP A 226 6.88 2.64 6.53
C ASP A 226 6.71 3.65 7.70
N TRP A 227 6.25 3.17 8.87
CA TRP A 227 6.25 3.98 10.09
C TRP A 227 7.66 4.23 10.60
N LEU A 228 8.55 3.24 10.62
CA LEU A 228 9.96 3.36 11.01
C LEU A 228 10.73 4.32 10.10
N ASP A 229 10.44 4.32 8.80
CA ASP A 229 11.01 5.26 7.83
C ASP A 229 10.58 6.72 8.07
N ARG A 230 9.42 6.92 8.70
CA ARG A 230 8.84 8.26 8.95
C ARG A 230 9.16 8.80 10.34
N HIS A 231 9.44 7.92 11.29
CA HIS A 231 9.57 8.29 12.70
C HIS A 231 10.76 7.56 13.34
N ASP A 232 11.53 8.28 14.11
CA ASP A 232 12.54 7.68 14.95
C ASP A 232 11.90 6.91 16.12
N ALA A 233 12.11 5.59 16.12
CA ALA A 233 11.57 4.73 17.16
C ALA A 233 12.18 5.04 18.53
N ALA A 234 13.45 5.49 18.59
CA ALA A 234 14.13 5.84 19.83
C ALA A 234 13.44 6.99 20.57
N GLN A 235 12.94 7.98 19.84
CA GLN A 235 12.19 9.11 20.44
C GLN A 235 10.76 8.71 20.85
N THR A 236 10.22 7.63 20.30
CA THR A 236 8.80 7.27 20.46
C THR A 236 8.61 6.10 21.43
N LEU A 237 9.49 5.10 21.40
CA LEU A 237 9.36 3.80 22.07
C LEU A 237 10.58 3.41 22.92
N SER A 238 11.60 4.23 23.02
CA SER A 238 12.84 3.96 23.78
C SER A 238 13.65 2.74 23.29
N VAL A 239 13.51 2.40 22.02
CA VAL A 239 14.28 1.36 21.32
C VAL A 239 14.70 1.89 19.95
N THR A 240 15.79 1.37 19.41
CA THR A 240 16.24 1.76 18.06
C THR A 240 15.26 1.27 17.00
N SER A 241 15.25 1.94 15.84
CA SER A 241 14.42 1.54 14.70
C SER A 241 14.76 0.12 14.26
N ASP A 242 16.05 -0.24 14.24
CA ASP A 242 16.55 -1.56 13.86
C ASP A 242 16.10 -2.65 14.85
N GLU A 243 16.13 -2.36 16.15
CA GLU A 243 15.66 -3.34 17.15
C GLU A 243 14.17 -3.62 16.99
N LEU A 244 13.33 -2.58 16.82
CA LEU A 244 11.90 -2.78 16.60
C LEU A 244 11.65 -3.53 15.28
N ALA A 245 12.38 -3.17 14.26
CA ALA A 245 12.36 -3.79 12.96
C ALA A 245 12.60 -5.30 13.03
N VAL A 246 13.70 -5.69 13.69
CA VAL A 246 14.06 -7.10 13.91
C VAL A 246 12.98 -7.85 14.70
N ARG A 247 12.41 -7.24 15.74
CA ARG A 247 11.36 -7.89 16.55
C ARG A 247 10.06 -8.11 15.78
N VAL A 248 9.68 -7.14 14.94
CA VAL A 248 8.49 -7.27 14.07
C VAL A 248 8.73 -8.35 13.02
N PHE A 249 9.91 -8.38 12.41
CA PHE A 249 10.33 -9.41 11.48
C PHE A 249 10.30 -10.81 12.12
N ASP A 250 10.87 -10.98 13.31
CA ASP A 250 10.84 -12.25 14.06
C ASP A 250 9.41 -12.72 14.35
N ALA A 251 8.52 -11.80 14.72
CA ALA A 251 7.13 -12.12 15.00
C ALA A 251 6.40 -12.57 13.74
N GLN A 252 6.57 -11.84 12.62
CA GLN A 252 5.97 -12.17 11.33
C GLN A 252 6.41 -13.54 10.86
N ILE A 253 7.71 -13.78 10.76
CA ILE A 253 8.26 -15.04 10.22
C ILE A 253 7.92 -16.23 11.10
N SER A 254 7.92 -16.06 12.43
CA SER A 254 7.54 -17.15 13.33
C SER A 254 6.11 -17.62 13.09
N VAL A 255 5.20 -16.69 12.86
CA VAL A 255 3.78 -17.01 12.55
C VAL A 255 3.67 -17.64 11.16
N GLU A 256 4.40 -17.15 10.15
CA GLU A 256 4.42 -17.73 8.80
C GLU A 256 4.95 -19.17 8.81
N GLN A 257 6.09 -19.41 9.47
CA GLN A 257 6.67 -20.75 9.60
C GLN A 257 5.75 -21.70 10.36
N LEU A 258 5.15 -21.22 11.46
CA LEU A 258 4.19 -22.01 12.24
C LEU A 258 2.98 -22.39 11.37
N ALA A 259 2.44 -21.44 10.61
CA ALA A 259 1.31 -21.70 9.72
C ALA A 259 1.67 -22.76 8.66
N GLY A 260 2.87 -22.69 8.07
CA GLY A 260 3.34 -23.69 7.10
C GLY A 260 3.51 -25.08 7.72
N LEU A 261 4.06 -25.17 8.94
CA LEU A 261 4.21 -26.43 9.65
C LEU A 261 2.84 -27.03 10.01
N LEU A 262 1.94 -26.22 10.61
CA LEU A 262 0.61 -26.66 11.00
C LEU A 262 -0.25 -27.11 9.79
N TRP A 263 -0.03 -26.50 8.62
CA TRP A 263 -0.72 -26.90 7.41
C TRP A 263 -0.34 -28.32 6.95
N ASN A 264 0.92 -28.69 7.11
CA ASN A 264 1.47 -29.98 6.67
C ASN A 264 1.34 -31.10 7.71
N LEU A 265 0.91 -30.78 8.96
CA LEU A 265 0.66 -31.80 9.97
C LEU A 265 -0.65 -32.54 9.70
N ASP A 266 -0.61 -33.87 9.71
CA ASP A 266 -1.82 -34.68 9.62
C ASP A 266 -2.64 -34.64 10.94
N SER A 267 -3.96 -34.90 10.82
CA SER A 267 -4.85 -34.93 11.95
C SER A 267 -4.68 -36.26 12.70
N GLY A 268 -3.90 -36.28 13.74
CA GLY A 268 -3.64 -37.50 14.54
C GLY A 268 -2.56 -37.26 15.57
N ASP A 269 -1.66 -38.22 15.73
CA ASP A 269 -0.61 -38.25 16.75
C ASP A 269 0.44 -37.12 16.63
N GLU A 270 0.47 -36.39 15.52
CA GLU A 270 1.37 -35.26 15.32
C GLU A 270 0.98 -34.00 16.13
N TRP A 271 -0.28 -33.89 16.56
CA TRP A 271 -0.77 -32.84 17.43
C TRP A 271 -0.56 -33.22 18.90
N THR A 272 0.67 -33.10 19.36
CA THR A 272 1.03 -33.37 20.76
C THR A 272 0.39 -32.37 21.72
N GLY A 273 0.20 -32.76 22.98
CA GLY A 273 -0.29 -31.84 24.03
C GLY A 273 0.61 -30.60 24.18
N GLY A 274 1.92 -30.75 24.00
CA GLY A 274 2.86 -29.63 24.01
C GLY A 274 2.63 -28.62 22.87
N LEU A 275 2.30 -29.07 21.65
CA LEU A 275 1.97 -28.19 20.55
C LEU A 275 0.67 -27.40 20.83
N VAL A 276 -0.33 -28.06 21.37
CA VAL A 276 -1.60 -27.42 21.75
C VAL A 276 -1.37 -26.35 22.80
N ASP A 277 -0.58 -26.66 23.86
CA ASP A 277 -0.23 -25.73 24.93
C ASP A 277 0.52 -24.51 24.38
N ALA A 278 1.48 -24.72 23.46
CA ALA A 278 2.23 -23.63 22.83
C ALA A 278 1.34 -22.72 21.94
N ILE A 279 0.37 -23.29 21.21
CA ILE A 279 -0.60 -22.53 20.42
C ILE A 279 -1.55 -21.73 21.32
N ILE A 280 -2.00 -22.31 22.43
CA ILE A 280 -2.83 -21.60 23.42
C ILE A 280 -2.04 -20.43 24.02
N ALA A 281 -0.79 -20.66 24.41
CA ALA A 281 0.10 -19.63 24.92
C ALA A 281 0.31 -18.49 23.91
N LEU A 282 0.53 -18.82 22.62
CA LEU A 282 0.63 -17.83 21.57
C LEU A 282 -0.66 -17.01 21.42
N ARG A 283 -1.82 -17.66 21.45
CA ARG A 283 -3.11 -16.97 21.40
C ARG A 283 -3.32 -16.01 22.57
N MET A 284 -2.84 -16.35 23.77
CA MET A 284 -2.88 -15.45 24.94
C MET A 284 -2.03 -14.20 24.70
N CYS A 285 -0.82 -14.35 24.15
CA CYS A 285 0.06 -13.22 23.81
C CYS A 285 -0.52 -12.30 22.71
N LEU A 286 -1.33 -12.84 21.81
CA LEU A 286 -1.93 -12.12 20.69
C LEU A 286 -3.23 -11.39 21.05
N GLN A 287 -3.77 -11.52 22.25
CA GLN A 287 -4.97 -10.81 22.71
C GLN A 287 -4.76 -9.29 22.70
N ASP A 288 -5.84 -8.52 22.60
CA ASP A 288 -5.77 -7.06 22.51
C ASP A 288 -5.18 -6.41 23.75
N LYS A 289 -5.50 -6.94 24.94
CA LYS A 289 -5.01 -6.44 26.24
C LYS A 289 -4.72 -7.60 27.19
N PRO A 290 -3.65 -8.36 26.95
CA PRO A 290 -3.28 -9.43 27.89
C PRO A 290 -2.75 -8.82 29.20
N SER A 291 -3.05 -9.43 30.32
CA SER A 291 -2.47 -9.06 31.60
C SER A 291 -1.02 -9.55 31.71
N GLU A 292 -0.22 -8.89 32.55
CA GLU A 292 1.16 -9.31 32.83
C GLU A 292 1.26 -10.75 33.39
N GLU A 293 0.23 -11.17 34.11
CA GLU A 293 0.15 -12.52 34.65
C GLU A 293 -0.11 -13.56 33.56
N GLU A 294 -1.05 -13.26 32.64
CA GLU A 294 -1.31 -14.08 31.44
C GLU A 294 -0.08 -14.21 30.54
N LEU A 295 0.66 -13.12 30.34
CA LEU A 295 1.88 -13.12 29.54
C LEU A 295 3.00 -13.97 30.18
N ARG A 296 3.16 -13.88 31.51
CA ARG A 296 4.11 -14.73 32.25
C ARG A 296 3.71 -16.20 32.19
N ALA A 297 2.43 -16.50 32.37
CA ALA A 297 1.89 -17.85 32.26
C ALA A 297 2.08 -18.41 30.84
N ALA A 298 1.78 -17.60 29.78
CA ALA A 298 1.97 -17.99 28.40
C ALA A 298 3.44 -18.32 28.10
N ARG A 299 4.37 -17.46 28.55
CA ARG A 299 5.81 -17.71 28.39
C ARG A 299 6.24 -19.00 29.02
N LYS A 300 5.83 -19.23 30.29
CA LYS A 300 6.19 -20.44 31.06
C LYS A 300 5.63 -21.70 30.42
N SER A 301 4.36 -21.67 29.99
CA SER A 301 3.70 -22.81 29.33
C SER A 301 4.38 -23.15 28.01
N ALA A 302 4.62 -22.15 27.16
CA ALA A 302 5.26 -22.36 25.86
C ALA A 302 6.73 -22.82 25.98
N ALA A 303 7.48 -22.31 26.96
CA ALA A 303 8.84 -22.78 27.26
C ALA A 303 8.85 -24.25 27.68
N ALA A 304 8.02 -24.62 28.65
CA ALA A 304 7.90 -26.00 29.12
C ALA A 304 7.42 -26.97 28.01
N ALA A 305 6.62 -26.50 27.08
CA ALA A 305 6.23 -27.27 25.89
C ALA A 305 7.41 -27.47 24.95
N ALA A 306 8.19 -26.40 24.69
CA ALA A 306 9.36 -26.45 23.81
C ALA A 306 10.49 -27.33 24.36
N ASP A 307 10.72 -27.31 25.69
CA ASP A 307 11.75 -28.13 26.34
C ASP A 307 11.44 -29.64 26.22
N ARG A 308 10.15 -30.01 26.19
CA ARG A 308 9.69 -31.40 26.02
C ARG A 308 9.50 -31.83 24.57
N ALA A 309 9.72 -30.94 23.62
CA ALA A 309 9.44 -31.21 22.23
C ALA A 309 10.51 -32.11 21.58
N GLU A 310 10.07 -33.21 20.98
CA GLU A 310 10.93 -34.08 20.19
C GLU A 310 11.17 -33.47 18.81
N MET A 311 12.41 -33.06 18.55
CA MET A 311 12.79 -32.40 17.28
C MET A 311 12.76 -33.35 16.08
N SER A 312 12.72 -34.66 16.29
CA SER A 312 12.54 -35.69 15.25
C SER A 312 11.11 -35.73 14.71
N ALA A 313 10.14 -35.29 15.51
CA ALA A 313 8.72 -35.29 15.15
C ALA A 313 8.31 -33.91 14.57
N PRO A 314 7.49 -33.88 13.50
CA PRO A 314 6.97 -32.63 12.89
C PRO A 314 6.24 -31.73 13.90
N GLY A 315 5.45 -32.32 14.80
CA GLY A 315 4.76 -31.63 15.89
C GLY A 315 5.72 -30.98 16.91
N GLY A 316 6.88 -31.59 17.19
CA GLY A 316 7.89 -31.04 18.05
C GLY A 316 8.53 -29.79 17.45
N VAL A 317 8.86 -29.81 16.16
CA VAL A 317 9.37 -28.63 15.44
C VAL A 317 8.35 -27.49 15.46
N ALA A 318 7.06 -27.78 15.24
CA ALA A 318 5.99 -26.80 15.31
C ALA A 318 5.86 -26.18 16.72
N THR A 319 6.04 -26.98 17.78
CA THR A 319 6.02 -26.53 19.18
C THR A 319 7.13 -25.51 19.46
N VAL A 320 8.36 -25.78 19.00
CA VAL A 320 9.49 -24.86 19.17
C VAL A 320 9.27 -23.56 18.37
N VAL A 321 8.71 -23.64 17.15
CA VAL A 321 8.39 -22.44 16.36
C VAL A 321 7.27 -21.64 17.01
N ALA A 322 6.25 -22.28 17.59
CA ALA A 322 5.21 -21.60 18.36
C ALA A 322 5.78 -20.87 19.59
N TYR A 323 6.71 -21.49 20.32
CA TYR A 323 7.42 -20.84 21.42
C TYR A 323 8.22 -19.60 20.96
N ARG A 324 8.91 -19.67 19.82
CA ARG A 324 9.60 -18.52 19.25
C ARG A 324 8.63 -17.39 18.90
N ALA A 325 7.47 -17.70 18.34
CA ALA A 325 6.43 -16.72 18.08
C ALA A 325 5.94 -16.05 19.37
N VAL A 326 5.77 -16.82 20.46
CA VAL A 326 5.46 -16.27 21.80
C VAL A 326 6.54 -15.30 22.25
N GLN A 327 7.82 -15.68 22.16
CA GLN A 327 8.93 -14.80 22.56
C GLN A 327 8.98 -13.50 21.76
N ALA A 328 8.81 -13.56 20.42
CA ALA A 328 8.82 -12.40 19.56
C ALA A 328 7.66 -11.43 19.89
N HIS A 329 6.45 -11.94 20.06
CA HIS A 329 5.30 -11.10 20.42
C HIS A 329 5.40 -10.54 21.84
N LEU A 330 6.01 -11.24 22.79
CA LEU A 330 6.32 -10.73 24.13
C LEU A 330 7.34 -9.59 24.07
N ALA A 331 8.40 -9.74 23.27
CA ALA A 331 9.40 -8.68 23.09
C ALA A 331 8.75 -7.39 22.55
N ILE A 332 7.89 -7.49 21.54
CA ILE A 332 7.14 -6.34 21.01
C ILE A 332 6.19 -5.77 22.09
N HIS A 333 5.59 -6.63 22.93
CA HIS A 333 4.73 -6.17 24.01
C HIS A 333 5.52 -5.33 25.02
N HIS A 334 6.68 -5.80 25.46
CA HIS A 334 7.55 -5.06 26.39
C HIS A 334 8.01 -3.71 25.80
N ILE A 335 8.41 -3.68 24.51
CA ILE A 335 8.78 -2.44 23.83
C ILE A 335 7.63 -1.43 23.84
N THR A 336 6.40 -1.90 23.61
CA THR A 336 5.23 -1.02 23.46
C THR A 336 4.60 -0.60 24.79
N THR A 337 4.86 -1.33 25.89
CA THR A 337 4.29 -1.04 27.23
C THR A 337 5.24 -0.27 28.13
N ASN A 338 6.55 -0.42 27.97
CA ASN A 338 7.52 0.30 28.79
C ASN A 338 7.42 1.82 28.60
N ALA A 339 7.47 2.55 29.71
CA ALA A 339 7.52 4.00 29.71
C ALA A 339 8.81 4.49 29.04
N LEU A 340 8.75 5.68 28.44
CA LEU A 340 9.89 6.37 27.82
C LEU A 340 11.11 6.40 28.75
N GLY A 341 12.07 5.52 28.50
CA GLY A 341 13.43 5.70 28.99
C GLY A 341 14.13 6.75 28.13
N THR A 342 15.14 7.40 28.65
CA THR A 342 16.00 8.32 27.90
C THR A 342 16.77 7.53 26.84
N ALA A 343 16.27 7.54 25.60
CA ALA A 343 16.98 6.97 24.46
C ALA A 343 18.12 7.89 24.05
N THR A 344 19.28 7.31 23.85
CA THR A 344 20.44 7.99 23.22
C THR A 344 20.08 8.31 21.78
N THR A 345 20.10 9.56 21.44
CA THR A 345 19.85 10.08 20.09
C THR A 345 20.97 9.62 19.17
N SER A 346 20.73 8.63 18.31
CA SER A 346 21.54 8.43 17.11
C SER A 346 21.00 9.35 16.04
N GLU A 347 21.85 10.22 15.51
CA GLU A 347 21.51 11.06 14.36
C GLU A 347 21.19 10.15 13.15
N PRO A 348 20.07 10.33 12.47
CA PRO A 348 19.77 9.52 11.29
C PRO A 348 20.76 9.89 10.19
N GLU A 349 21.49 8.92 9.72
CA GLU A 349 22.32 9.04 8.54
C GLU A 349 21.42 9.35 7.32
N PRO A 350 21.68 10.43 6.58
CA PRO A 350 20.85 10.79 5.45
C PRO A 350 20.99 9.73 4.38
N ALA A 351 19.88 9.05 4.08
CA ALA A 351 19.79 8.11 2.96
C ALA A 351 20.23 8.84 1.67
N THR A 352 21.34 8.40 1.11
CA THR A 352 21.86 8.89 -0.16
C THR A 352 20.89 8.51 -1.27
N PRO A 353 20.35 9.45 -2.06
CA PRO A 353 19.55 9.10 -3.22
C PRO A 353 20.46 8.41 -4.23
N THR A 354 20.19 7.18 -4.55
CA THR A 354 20.85 6.49 -5.67
C THR A 354 20.25 7.07 -6.96
N ASP A 355 20.92 8.06 -7.53
CA ASP A 355 20.64 8.55 -8.89
C ASP A 355 21.08 7.47 -9.89
N GLU A 356 20.20 6.55 -10.22
CA GLU A 356 20.35 5.74 -11.42
C GLU A 356 20.12 6.65 -12.63
N ALA A 357 21.20 7.00 -13.30
CA ALA A 357 21.19 7.73 -14.56
C ALA A 357 20.52 6.89 -15.66
N THR A 358 19.21 6.95 -15.76
CA THR A 358 18.47 6.38 -16.87
C THR A 358 18.69 7.24 -18.13
N SER A 359 19.34 6.66 -19.13
CA SER A 359 19.46 7.25 -20.46
C SER A 359 18.09 7.30 -21.13
N GLY A 360 17.41 8.47 -21.09
CA GLY A 360 16.11 8.69 -21.71
C GLY A 360 15.37 9.87 -21.10
N LEU A 361 14.21 10.21 -21.68
CA LEU A 361 13.31 11.22 -21.12
C LEU A 361 12.80 10.76 -19.75
N ASP A 362 12.88 11.64 -18.75
CA ASP A 362 12.36 11.44 -17.40
C ASP A 362 10.92 10.85 -17.43
N PRO A 363 10.60 9.83 -16.61
CA PRO A 363 9.26 9.24 -16.55
C PRO A 363 8.13 10.26 -16.33
N SER A 364 8.38 11.30 -15.54
CA SER A 364 7.41 12.39 -15.30
C SER A 364 7.19 13.24 -16.57
N THR A 365 8.23 13.44 -17.38
CA THR A 365 8.11 14.15 -18.65
C THR A 365 7.33 13.33 -19.67
N LYS A 366 7.61 12.02 -19.78
CA LYS A 366 6.82 11.12 -20.64
C LYS A 366 5.34 11.12 -20.25
N ALA A 367 5.05 11.02 -18.96
CA ALA A 367 3.69 11.08 -18.43
C ALA A 367 3.01 12.43 -18.69
N ALA A 368 3.74 13.55 -18.57
CA ALA A 368 3.21 14.89 -18.83
C ALA A 368 2.82 15.08 -20.31
N VAL A 369 3.67 14.64 -21.25
CA VAL A 369 3.36 14.66 -22.69
C VAL A 369 2.16 13.78 -22.99
N GLN A 370 2.10 12.58 -22.44
CA GLN A 370 0.98 11.65 -22.62
C GLN A 370 -0.34 12.24 -22.13
N VAL A 371 -0.32 12.90 -20.99
CA VAL A 371 -1.48 13.61 -20.44
C VAL A 371 -1.87 14.78 -21.31
N ALA A 372 -0.92 15.59 -21.79
CA ALA A 372 -1.22 16.70 -22.68
C ALA A 372 -1.92 16.25 -23.97
N VAL A 373 -1.43 15.18 -24.61
CA VAL A 373 -2.07 14.60 -25.80
C VAL A 373 -3.48 14.09 -25.50
N ALA A 374 -3.64 13.35 -24.38
CA ALA A 374 -4.93 12.82 -23.98
C ALA A 374 -5.93 13.93 -23.67
N THR A 375 -5.50 14.96 -22.95
CA THR A 375 -6.39 16.07 -22.57
C THR A 375 -6.72 16.97 -23.75
N SER A 376 -5.81 17.20 -24.69
CA SER A 376 -6.11 17.91 -25.95
C SER A 376 -7.20 17.18 -26.77
N ALA A 377 -7.06 15.88 -26.96
CA ALA A 377 -8.07 15.11 -27.66
C ALA A 377 -9.40 15.03 -26.88
N ALA A 378 -9.34 15.02 -25.53
CA ALA A 378 -10.54 15.05 -24.69
C ALA A 378 -11.24 16.41 -24.71
N THR A 379 -10.52 17.53 -24.90
CA THR A 379 -11.10 18.85 -25.12
C THR A 379 -11.94 18.86 -26.39
N ILE A 380 -11.37 18.46 -27.53
CA ILE A 380 -12.06 18.42 -28.82
C ILE A 380 -13.33 17.53 -28.75
N LEU A 381 -13.21 16.32 -28.21
CA LEU A 381 -14.35 15.42 -28.05
C LEU A 381 -15.39 15.93 -27.04
N GLY A 382 -14.92 16.56 -25.96
CA GLY A 382 -15.78 17.16 -24.95
C GLY A 382 -16.62 18.30 -25.50
N GLU A 383 -16.03 19.19 -26.30
CA GLU A 383 -16.72 20.29 -26.99
C GLU A 383 -17.79 19.79 -28.00
N LEU A 384 -17.49 18.70 -28.72
CA LEU A 384 -18.45 18.05 -29.61
C LEU A 384 -19.66 17.45 -28.84
N ILE A 385 -19.46 16.99 -27.63
CA ILE A 385 -20.52 16.40 -26.77
C ILE A 385 -21.30 17.49 -26.05
N SER A 386 -20.59 18.45 -25.44
CA SER A 386 -21.17 19.54 -24.65
C SER A 386 -20.21 20.74 -24.61
N PRO A 387 -20.44 21.80 -25.42
CA PRO A 387 -19.61 23.00 -25.42
C PRO A 387 -19.47 23.66 -24.05
N ASP A 388 -20.55 23.66 -23.24
CA ASP A 388 -20.57 24.30 -21.92
C ASP A 388 -19.89 23.48 -20.82
N ARG A 389 -19.55 22.19 -21.07
CA ARG A 389 -19.09 21.26 -20.02
C ARG A 389 -17.96 20.34 -20.44
N TRP A 390 -17.30 20.60 -21.55
CA TRP A 390 -16.17 19.83 -22.12
C TRP A 390 -15.09 19.45 -21.11
N TYR A 391 -14.84 20.31 -20.10
CA TYR A 391 -13.82 20.12 -19.09
C TYR A 391 -14.01 18.85 -18.24
N TRP A 392 -15.20 18.24 -18.21
CA TRP A 392 -15.43 16.98 -17.53
C TRP A 392 -14.83 15.79 -18.28
N ALA A 393 -14.84 15.81 -19.59
CA ALA A 393 -14.13 14.79 -20.40
C ALA A 393 -12.63 14.88 -20.17
N VAL A 394 -12.09 16.12 -20.15
CA VAL A 394 -10.68 16.39 -19.85
C VAL A 394 -10.31 15.91 -18.42
N LEU A 395 -11.12 16.22 -17.41
CA LEU A 395 -10.94 15.71 -16.04
C LEU A 395 -10.88 14.18 -16.03
N THR A 396 -11.73 13.52 -16.80
CA THR A 396 -11.74 12.06 -16.87
C THR A 396 -10.47 11.54 -17.51
N ALA A 397 -10.05 12.08 -18.67
CA ALA A 397 -8.83 11.73 -19.34
C ALA A 397 -7.60 11.91 -18.41
N PHE A 398 -7.52 13.03 -17.70
CA PHE A 398 -6.43 13.30 -16.75
C PHE A 398 -6.40 12.31 -15.57
N LEU A 399 -7.52 12.09 -14.90
CA LEU A 399 -7.58 11.27 -13.70
C LEU A 399 -7.28 9.79 -13.98
N VAL A 400 -7.46 9.34 -15.21
CA VAL A 400 -7.10 7.99 -15.64
C VAL A 400 -5.60 7.75 -15.55
N PHE A 401 -4.77 8.77 -15.82
CA PHE A 401 -3.30 8.67 -15.72
C PHE A 401 -2.75 8.92 -14.32
N THR A 402 -3.57 9.35 -13.37
CA THR A 402 -3.09 9.71 -12.04
C THR A 402 -2.70 8.48 -11.23
N GLY A 403 -1.39 8.29 -10.97
CA GLY A 403 -0.86 7.18 -10.17
C GLY A 403 -0.94 5.82 -10.86
N VAL A 404 -0.92 5.79 -12.19
CA VAL A 404 -0.98 4.60 -13.04
C VAL A 404 0.11 4.70 -14.10
N SER A 405 0.84 3.62 -14.34
CA SER A 405 1.97 3.58 -15.26
C SER A 405 1.81 2.60 -16.42
N THR A 406 0.84 1.69 -16.35
CA THR A 406 0.68 0.64 -17.38
C THR A 406 -0.66 0.69 -18.09
N ARG A 407 -0.68 0.23 -19.37
CA ARG A 407 -1.92 0.15 -20.19
C ARG A 407 -3.04 -0.63 -19.48
N GLY A 408 -2.72 -1.74 -18.85
CA GLY A 408 -3.70 -2.58 -18.18
C GLY A 408 -4.33 -1.92 -16.96
N GLU A 409 -3.53 -1.18 -16.18
CA GLU A 409 -4.05 -0.38 -15.06
C GLU A 409 -4.96 0.74 -15.54
N ILE A 410 -4.60 1.42 -16.65
CA ILE A 410 -5.41 2.47 -17.26
C ILE A 410 -6.76 1.91 -17.68
N LEU A 411 -6.78 0.76 -18.39
CA LEU A 411 -8.02 0.11 -18.82
C LEU A 411 -8.90 -0.28 -17.64
N THR A 412 -8.32 -0.87 -16.60
CA THR A 412 -9.05 -1.26 -15.37
C THR A 412 -9.61 -0.02 -14.66
N ARG A 413 -8.85 1.07 -14.61
CA ARG A 413 -9.28 2.32 -13.99
C ARG A 413 -10.42 2.98 -14.76
N VAL A 414 -10.36 3.00 -16.09
CA VAL A 414 -11.46 3.48 -16.93
C VAL A 414 -12.71 2.66 -16.72
N GLY A 415 -12.60 1.33 -16.71
CA GLY A 415 -13.72 0.44 -16.43
C GLY A 415 -14.37 0.71 -15.05
N HIS A 416 -13.56 0.82 -14.00
CA HIS A 416 -14.03 1.18 -12.66
C HIS A 416 -14.71 2.56 -12.62
N ARG A 417 -14.17 3.54 -13.40
CA ARG A 417 -14.73 4.88 -13.47
C ARG A 417 -16.09 4.89 -14.17
N ILE A 418 -16.22 4.20 -15.29
CA ILE A 418 -17.51 4.09 -16.02
C ILE A 418 -18.57 3.43 -15.15
N VAL A 419 -18.25 2.26 -14.57
CA VAL A 419 -19.19 1.52 -13.70
C VAL A 419 -19.58 2.36 -12.48
N GLY A 420 -18.61 2.99 -11.82
CA GLY A 420 -18.86 3.86 -10.67
C GLY A 420 -19.72 5.08 -11.03
N THR A 421 -19.48 5.69 -12.20
CA THR A 421 -20.28 6.84 -12.68
C THR A 421 -21.73 6.42 -12.98
N ILE A 422 -21.94 5.31 -13.71
CA ILE A 422 -23.29 4.82 -14.03
C ILE A 422 -24.08 4.52 -12.75
N ALA A 423 -23.48 3.76 -11.83
CA ALA A 423 -24.11 3.45 -10.55
C ALA A 423 -24.36 4.73 -9.71
N GLY A 424 -23.38 5.66 -9.72
CA GLY A 424 -23.49 6.94 -9.03
C GLY A 424 -24.56 7.87 -9.60
N VAL A 425 -24.76 7.87 -10.92
CA VAL A 425 -25.87 8.60 -11.57
C VAL A 425 -27.22 8.04 -11.11
N ALA A 426 -27.40 6.72 -11.16
CA ALA A 426 -28.63 6.08 -10.72
C ALA A 426 -28.94 6.39 -9.25
N ALA A 427 -27.95 6.24 -8.37
CA ALA A 427 -28.10 6.57 -6.95
C ALA A 427 -28.31 8.08 -6.70
N GLY A 428 -27.63 8.95 -7.47
CA GLY A 428 -27.77 10.39 -7.40
C GLY A 428 -29.17 10.87 -7.77
N VAL A 429 -29.74 10.35 -8.87
CA VAL A 429 -31.12 10.62 -9.29
C VAL A 429 -32.10 10.16 -8.19
N LEU A 430 -31.94 8.94 -7.70
CA LEU A 430 -32.81 8.40 -6.64
C LEU A 430 -32.76 9.25 -5.36
N LEU A 431 -31.56 9.62 -4.91
CA LEU A 431 -31.40 10.44 -3.71
C LEU A 431 -31.93 11.86 -3.91
N ALA A 432 -31.71 12.46 -5.10
CA ALA A 432 -32.23 13.78 -5.41
C ALA A 432 -33.77 13.79 -5.43
N THR A 433 -34.41 12.73 -5.96
CA THR A 433 -35.88 12.60 -5.93
C THR A 433 -36.44 12.39 -4.52
N LEU A 434 -35.75 11.61 -3.67
CA LEU A 434 -36.15 11.33 -2.30
C LEU A 434 -35.98 12.53 -1.38
N ILE A 435 -34.88 13.29 -1.53
CA ILE A 435 -34.52 14.42 -0.66
C ILE A 435 -35.25 15.71 -1.12
N GLY A 436 -35.50 15.83 -2.42
CA GLY A 436 -36.10 17.01 -3.02
C GLY A 436 -35.30 18.29 -2.77
N GLN A 437 -35.99 19.40 -2.59
CA GLN A 437 -35.42 20.74 -2.37
C GLN A 437 -35.11 21.01 -0.87
N ASN A 438 -34.48 20.06 -0.18
CA ASN A 438 -34.08 20.21 1.22
C ASN A 438 -32.56 20.41 1.36
N PRO A 439 -32.04 21.68 1.41
CA PRO A 439 -30.63 21.96 1.43
C PRO A 439 -29.86 21.32 2.61
N PRO A 440 -30.35 21.31 3.86
CA PRO A 440 -29.69 20.62 4.96
C PRO A 440 -29.50 19.14 4.71
N ALA A 441 -30.49 18.43 4.17
CA ALA A 441 -30.41 17.03 3.88
C ALA A 441 -29.40 16.75 2.71
N GLN A 442 -29.42 17.61 1.70
CA GLN A 442 -28.43 17.50 0.59
C GLN A 442 -27.00 17.69 1.09
N ILE A 443 -26.72 18.62 2.00
CA ILE A 443 -25.40 18.84 2.62
C ILE A 443 -24.98 17.64 3.45
N ILE A 444 -25.88 17.07 4.26
CA ILE A 444 -25.59 15.89 5.09
C ILE A 444 -25.17 14.70 4.19
N VAL A 445 -25.93 14.43 3.13
CA VAL A 445 -25.63 13.36 2.17
C VAL A 445 -24.31 13.62 1.45
N LEU A 446 -24.06 14.87 1.03
CA LEU A 446 -22.81 15.28 0.41
C LEU A 446 -21.61 14.98 1.32
N VAL A 447 -21.65 15.42 2.58
CA VAL A 447 -20.59 15.19 3.57
C VAL A 447 -20.39 13.70 3.82
N PHE A 448 -21.46 12.93 3.96
CA PHE A 448 -21.40 11.48 4.12
C PHE A 448 -20.78 10.79 2.91
N CYS A 449 -21.15 11.18 1.69
CA CYS A 449 -20.60 10.65 0.46
C CYS A 449 -19.10 10.98 0.31
N VAL A 450 -18.67 12.19 0.70
CA VAL A 450 -17.24 12.55 0.71
C VAL A 450 -16.47 11.66 1.68
N PHE A 451 -16.98 11.41 2.88
CA PHE A 451 -16.35 10.48 3.82
C PHE A 451 -16.22 9.08 3.23
N CYS A 452 -17.29 8.52 2.68
CA CYS A 452 -17.29 7.20 2.07
C CYS A 452 -16.36 7.11 0.86
N ALA A 453 -16.29 8.16 0.03
CA ALA A 453 -15.41 8.23 -1.13
C ALA A 453 -13.95 8.04 -0.72
N PHE A 454 -13.48 8.79 0.29
CA PHE A 454 -12.09 8.71 0.75
C PHE A 454 -11.79 7.50 1.63
N TYR A 455 -12.78 6.96 2.34
CA TYR A 455 -12.61 5.73 3.11
C TYR A 455 -12.49 4.49 2.23
N LEU A 456 -13.26 4.42 1.13
CA LEU A 456 -13.35 3.26 0.26
C LEU A 456 -12.44 3.32 -0.98
N VAL A 457 -11.80 4.47 -1.27
CA VAL A 457 -10.93 4.62 -2.46
C VAL A 457 -9.80 3.58 -2.53
N THR A 458 -9.28 3.18 -1.39
CA THR A 458 -8.21 2.16 -1.30
C THR A 458 -8.72 0.74 -1.53
N VAL A 459 -10.02 0.49 -1.39
CA VAL A 459 -10.66 -0.81 -1.66
C VAL A 459 -10.87 -0.98 -3.16
N ALA A 460 -11.51 -0.02 -3.79
CA ALA A 460 -11.68 0.00 -5.25
C ALA A 460 -11.97 1.44 -5.73
N TYR A 461 -11.32 1.83 -6.82
CA TYR A 461 -11.48 3.15 -7.43
C TYR A 461 -12.94 3.43 -7.88
N ALA A 462 -13.72 2.40 -8.17
CA ALA A 462 -15.13 2.52 -8.53
C ALA A 462 -15.97 3.19 -7.42
N TRP A 463 -15.66 2.95 -6.13
CA TRP A 463 -16.36 3.58 -5.02
C TRP A 463 -16.11 5.08 -4.96
N LEU A 464 -14.87 5.51 -5.23
CA LEU A 464 -14.56 6.94 -5.31
C LEU A 464 -15.42 7.62 -6.39
N THR A 465 -15.48 7.05 -7.60
CA THR A 465 -16.25 7.64 -8.70
C THR A 465 -17.74 7.59 -8.46
N PHE A 466 -18.25 6.53 -7.84
CA PHE A 466 -19.64 6.41 -7.40
C PHE A 466 -20.04 7.56 -6.46
N PHE A 467 -19.32 7.70 -5.34
CA PHE A 467 -19.66 8.71 -4.35
C PHE A 467 -19.41 10.13 -4.86
N VAL A 468 -18.37 10.39 -5.65
CA VAL A 468 -18.14 11.69 -6.27
C VAL A 468 -19.29 12.06 -7.22
N THR A 469 -19.84 11.10 -7.96
CA THR A 469 -21.00 11.36 -8.83
C THR A 469 -22.25 11.69 -8.03
N VAL A 470 -22.48 11.01 -6.89
CA VAL A 470 -23.58 11.36 -5.98
C VAL A 470 -23.37 12.75 -5.36
N VAL A 471 -22.14 13.10 -4.96
CA VAL A 471 -21.79 14.44 -4.47
C VAL A 471 -22.14 15.52 -5.50
N LEU A 472 -21.81 15.28 -6.78
CA LEU A 472 -22.14 16.20 -7.85
C LEU A 472 -23.66 16.33 -8.05
N ALA A 473 -24.41 15.23 -7.96
CA ALA A 473 -25.88 15.30 -8.04
C ALA A 473 -26.46 16.18 -6.92
N MET A 474 -25.97 16.02 -5.68
CA MET A 474 -26.39 16.87 -4.55
C MET A 474 -25.97 18.32 -4.74
N LEU A 475 -24.77 18.55 -5.26
CA LEU A 475 -24.26 19.89 -5.54
C LEU A 475 -25.06 20.61 -6.60
N TYR A 476 -25.42 19.94 -7.71
CA TYR A 476 -26.32 20.49 -8.72
C TYR A 476 -27.73 20.78 -8.13
N GLY A 477 -28.17 19.94 -7.20
CA GLY A 477 -29.42 20.20 -6.45
C GLY A 477 -29.36 21.50 -5.64
N LEU A 478 -28.27 21.70 -4.90
CA LEU A 478 -28.03 22.92 -4.10
C LEU A 478 -27.93 24.20 -4.96
N LEU A 479 -27.38 24.06 -6.19
CA LEU A 479 -27.26 25.17 -7.14
C LEU A 479 -28.57 25.43 -7.95
N GLY A 480 -29.61 24.62 -7.75
CA GLY A 480 -30.88 24.73 -8.49
C GLY A 480 -30.81 24.25 -9.95
N ASN A 481 -29.68 23.65 -10.36
CA ASN A 481 -29.41 23.23 -11.73
C ASN A 481 -29.49 21.71 -11.93
N PHE A 482 -30.19 21.00 -11.03
CA PHE A 482 -30.35 19.57 -11.14
C PHE A 482 -31.24 19.18 -12.31
N SER A 483 -30.71 18.37 -13.23
CA SER A 483 -31.52 17.68 -14.24
C SER A 483 -30.94 16.28 -14.50
N VAL A 484 -31.80 15.35 -14.87
CA VAL A 484 -31.38 13.99 -15.24
C VAL A 484 -30.43 14.02 -16.43
N GLN A 485 -30.71 14.90 -17.41
CA GLN A 485 -29.88 15.09 -18.61
C GLN A 485 -28.45 15.48 -18.29
N VAL A 486 -28.23 16.33 -17.27
CA VAL A 486 -26.88 16.71 -16.79
C VAL A 486 -26.12 15.50 -16.27
N LEU A 487 -26.78 14.57 -15.60
CA LEU A 487 -26.15 13.34 -15.11
C LEU A 487 -25.95 12.30 -16.21
N GLU A 488 -26.83 12.22 -17.19
CA GLU A 488 -26.63 11.39 -18.39
C GLU A 488 -25.43 11.86 -19.22
N LEU A 489 -25.30 13.18 -19.37
CA LEU A 489 -24.16 13.78 -20.05
C LEU A 489 -22.81 13.40 -19.37
N ARG A 490 -22.81 13.30 -18.04
CA ARG A 490 -21.65 12.81 -17.27
C ARG A 490 -21.18 11.40 -17.68
N ILE A 491 -22.11 10.53 -18.04
CA ILE A 491 -21.76 9.20 -18.55
C ILE A 491 -21.05 9.32 -19.88
N ALA A 492 -21.61 10.10 -20.81
CA ALA A 492 -21.03 10.31 -22.14
C ALA A 492 -19.62 10.93 -22.04
N GLU A 493 -19.43 11.99 -21.24
CA GLU A 493 -18.14 12.64 -20.99
C GLU A 493 -17.13 11.68 -20.32
N THR A 494 -17.60 10.82 -19.40
CA THR A 494 -16.74 9.82 -18.75
C THR A 494 -16.29 8.75 -19.74
N VAL A 495 -17.17 8.31 -20.62
CA VAL A 495 -16.84 7.33 -21.67
C VAL A 495 -15.89 7.94 -22.69
N ALA A 496 -16.17 9.17 -23.18
CA ALA A 496 -15.31 9.87 -24.12
C ALA A 496 -13.92 10.12 -23.56
N GLY A 497 -13.80 10.72 -22.38
CA GLY A 497 -12.52 10.97 -21.72
C GLY A 497 -11.76 9.67 -21.41
N GLY A 498 -12.47 8.61 -21.02
CA GLY A 498 -11.90 7.28 -20.81
C GLY A 498 -11.37 6.65 -22.10
N ALA A 499 -12.12 6.74 -23.22
CA ALA A 499 -11.72 6.23 -24.52
C ALA A 499 -10.46 6.94 -25.04
N VAL A 500 -10.43 8.26 -24.94
CA VAL A 500 -9.24 9.06 -25.30
C VAL A 500 -8.05 8.74 -24.41
N GLY A 501 -8.28 8.56 -23.09
CA GLY A 501 -7.24 8.15 -22.16
C GLY A 501 -6.63 6.79 -22.55
N ILE A 502 -7.48 5.81 -22.89
CA ILE A 502 -7.02 4.51 -23.39
C ILE A 502 -6.26 4.68 -24.72
N ALA A 503 -6.79 5.41 -25.67
CA ALA A 503 -6.15 5.64 -26.97
C ALA A 503 -4.76 6.29 -26.77
N SER A 504 -4.65 7.34 -25.97
CA SER A 504 -3.37 7.97 -25.65
C SER A 504 -2.40 6.99 -24.99
N ALA A 505 -2.88 6.13 -24.07
CA ALA A 505 -2.08 5.10 -23.46
C ALA A 505 -1.58 4.05 -24.46
N TYR A 506 -2.25 3.83 -25.57
CA TYR A 506 -1.82 2.88 -26.60
C TYR A 506 -0.87 3.48 -27.64
N PHE A 507 -0.99 4.77 -27.93
CA PHE A 507 -0.26 5.41 -29.04
C PHE A 507 0.88 6.32 -28.60
N VAL A 508 0.90 6.79 -27.33
CA VAL A 508 1.89 7.78 -26.86
C VAL A 508 2.77 7.17 -25.76
N PHE A 509 4.07 7.02 -26.02
CA PHE A 509 5.10 6.56 -25.06
C PHE A 509 4.70 5.36 -24.16
N THR A 510 4.25 4.30 -24.74
CA THR A 510 3.68 3.22 -23.97
C THR A 510 4.70 2.19 -23.53
N THR A 511 4.82 2.00 -22.23
CA THR A 511 5.37 0.77 -21.65
C THR A 511 4.30 -0.31 -21.67
N GLY A 512 4.56 -1.40 -22.38
CA GLY A 512 3.63 -2.55 -22.38
C GLY A 512 3.49 -3.11 -20.98
N THR A 513 2.26 -3.40 -20.52
CA THR A 513 1.99 -3.98 -19.19
C THR A 513 2.87 -5.21 -18.92
N ARG A 514 3.16 -6.01 -19.96
CA ARG A 514 4.06 -7.17 -19.85
C ARG A 514 5.51 -6.73 -19.64
N ALA A 515 5.98 -5.69 -20.33
CA ALA A 515 7.36 -5.20 -20.18
C ALA A 515 7.60 -4.66 -18.76
N THR A 516 6.68 -3.84 -18.24
CA THR A 516 6.77 -3.34 -16.86
C THR A 516 6.66 -4.47 -15.84
N PHE A 517 5.82 -5.48 -16.08
CA PHE A 517 5.73 -6.65 -15.21
C PHE A 517 7.04 -7.45 -15.19
N ILE A 518 7.68 -7.64 -16.36
CA ILE A 518 8.98 -8.31 -16.46
C ILE A 518 10.07 -7.47 -15.77
N GLU A 519 10.09 -6.17 -15.97
CA GLU A 519 11.01 -5.24 -15.31
C GLU A 519 10.93 -5.37 -13.77
N LYS A 520 9.71 -5.31 -13.21
CA LYS A 520 9.50 -5.46 -11.77
C LYS A 520 9.79 -6.87 -11.25
N ALA A 521 9.53 -7.89 -12.06
CA ALA A 521 9.94 -9.25 -11.73
C ALA A 521 11.45 -9.40 -11.71
N ASN A 522 12.17 -8.74 -12.62
CA ASN A 522 13.64 -8.73 -12.65
C ASN A 522 14.21 -8.01 -11.41
N ASP A 523 13.65 -6.87 -11.02
CA ASP A 523 14.02 -6.16 -9.78
C ASP A 523 13.84 -7.07 -8.55
N TYR A 524 12.71 -7.80 -8.48
CA TYR A 524 12.51 -8.80 -7.43
C TYR A 524 13.58 -9.91 -7.43
N PHE A 525 13.95 -10.43 -8.61
CA PHE A 525 14.95 -11.48 -8.70
C PHE A 525 16.35 -10.99 -8.29
N ASP A 526 16.70 -9.74 -8.61
CA ASP A 526 17.96 -9.13 -8.20
C ASP A 526 18.02 -8.99 -6.67
N ARG A 527 16.94 -8.48 -6.04
CA ARG A 527 16.81 -8.42 -4.58
C ARG A 527 16.82 -9.81 -3.92
N LEU A 528 16.21 -10.79 -4.58
CA LEU A 528 16.23 -12.16 -4.07
C LEU A 528 17.64 -12.73 -4.01
N THR A 529 18.46 -12.47 -5.04
CA THR A 529 19.88 -12.88 -5.05
C THR A 529 20.64 -12.20 -3.92
N GLU A 530 20.45 -10.89 -3.71
CA GLU A 530 21.07 -10.15 -2.60
C GLU A 530 20.73 -10.78 -1.23
N VAL A 531 19.47 -11.13 -1.01
CA VAL A 531 19.02 -11.78 0.25
C VAL A 531 19.59 -13.19 0.40
N ILE A 532 19.75 -13.95 -0.70
CA ILE A 532 20.35 -15.29 -0.66
C ILE A 532 21.82 -15.19 -0.24
N ASP A 533 22.58 -14.32 -0.89
CA ASP A 533 24.01 -14.15 -0.64
C ASP A 533 24.25 -13.61 0.79
N ALA A 534 23.56 -12.55 1.17
CA ALA A 534 23.67 -11.96 2.50
C ALA A 534 23.22 -12.93 3.61
N GLY A 535 22.15 -13.70 3.37
CA GLY A 535 21.62 -14.67 4.32
C GLY A 535 22.57 -15.84 4.56
N VAL A 536 23.19 -16.37 3.51
CA VAL A 536 24.18 -17.44 3.61
C VAL A 536 25.46 -16.94 4.24
N GLU A 537 25.97 -15.77 3.82
CA GLU A 537 27.19 -15.21 4.38
C GLU A 537 27.05 -14.92 5.88
N SER A 538 25.91 -14.44 6.33
CA SER A 538 25.62 -14.22 7.77
C SER A 538 25.58 -15.52 8.57
N VAL A 539 25.24 -16.67 7.95
CA VAL A 539 25.27 -17.99 8.59
C VAL A 539 26.68 -18.55 8.63
N VAL A 540 27.47 -18.30 7.59
CA VAL A 540 28.83 -18.82 7.43
C VAL A 540 29.84 -18.02 8.26
N ALA A 541 29.72 -16.69 8.25
CA ALA A 541 30.59 -15.75 8.96
C ALA A 541 29.75 -14.86 9.90
N PRO A 542 29.36 -15.38 11.09
CA PRO A 542 28.61 -14.60 12.07
C PRO A 542 29.39 -13.36 12.52
N GLY A 543 28.75 -12.18 12.50
CA GLY A 543 29.36 -10.91 12.93
C GLY A 543 29.58 -9.90 11.81
N GLY A 544 29.13 -10.16 10.57
CA GLY A 544 29.09 -9.19 9.48
C GLY A 544 28.09 -8.04 9.72
N GLU A 545 28.37 -6.87 9.15
CA GLU A 545 27.51 -5.66 9.29
C GLU A 545 26.25 -5.67 8.38
N THR A 546 25.92 -6.80 7.73
CA THR A 546 24.80 -6.82 6.75
C THR A 546 23.44 -6.74 7.45
N ASP A 547 22.67 -5.72 7.13
CA ASP A 547 21.28 -5.58 7.61
C ASP A 547 20.30 -6.44 6.77
N LEU A 548 20.26 -7.73 7.09
CA LEU A 548 19.37 -8.70 6.47
C LEU A 548 17.88 -8.34 6.59
N VAL A 549 17.51 -7.52 7.56
CA VAL A 549 16.12 -7.10 7.75
C VAL A 549 15.76 -6.05 6.71
N ALA A 550 16.65 -5.08 6.46
CA ALA A 550 16.46 -4.09 5.41
C ALA A 550 16.42 -4.74 4.02
N GLU A 551 17.34 -5.69 3.74
CA GLU A 551 17.35 -6.44 2.48
C GLU A 551 16.06 -7.23 2.25
N THR A 552 15.58 -7.95 3.28
CA THR A 552 14.34 -8.71 3.19
C THR A 552 13.12 -7.81 2.95
N ARG A 553 13.11 -6.60 3.50
CA ARG A 553 12.05 -5.62 3.28
C ARG A 553 12.09 -5.02 1.89
N SER A 554 13.29 -4.77 1.37
CA SER A 554 13.48 -4.37 -0.01
C SER A 554 12.90 -5.43 -0.97
N LEU A 555 13.14 -6.71 -0.68
CA LEU A 555 12.55 -7.84 -1.41
C LEU A 555 11.01 -7.87 -1.31
N ASP A 556 10.43 -7.63 -0.12
CA ASP A 556 8.98 -7.58 0.08
C ASP A 556 8.33 -6.43 -0.70
N ASN A 557 8.97 -5.26 -0.72
CA ASN A 557 8.52 -4.12 -1.51
C ASN A 557 8.55 -4.42 -3.01
N ALA A 558 9.63 -5.04 -3.51
CA ALA A 558 9.73 -5.48 -4.89
C ALA A 558 8.63 -6.50 -5.25
N LEU A 559 8.35 -7.47 -4.37
CA LEU A 559 7.25 -8.42 -4.55
C LEU A 559 5.89 -7.73 -4.65
N GLN A 560 5.62 -6.71 -3.82
CA GLN A 560 4.36 -5.96 -3.90
C GLN A 560 4.20 -5.24 -5.24
N GLU A 561 5.29 -4.66 -5.79
CA GLU A 561 5.24 -4.02 -7.11
C GLU A 561 5.00 -5.06 -8.22
N VAL A 562 5.57 -6.27 -8.14
CA VAL A 562 5.24 -7.38 -9.06
C VAL A 562 3.77 -7.78 -8.97
N VAL A 563 3.24 -7.94 -7.76
CA VAL A 563 1.81 -8.28 -7.54
C VAL A 563 0.90 -7.21 -8.11
N LYS A 564 1.22 -5.95 -7.89
CA LYS A 564 0.45 -4.79 -8.36
C LYS A 564 0.44 -4.71 -9.89
N THR A 565 1.63 -4.80 -10.52
CA THR A 565 1.77 -4.77 -11.98
C THR A 565 1.23 -6.01 -12.68
N GLY A 566 1.17 -7.14 -11.97
CA GLY A 566 0.59 -8.39 -12.45
C GLY A 566 -0.95 -8.43 -12.44
N LYS A 567 -1.62 -7.62 -11.63
CA LYS A 567 -3.11 -7.61 -11.54
C LYS A 567 -3.81 -7.42 -12.89
N PRO A 568 -3.45 -6.46 -13.75
CA PRO A 568 -4.09 -6.28 -15.04
C PRO A 568 -3.88 -7.45 -16.00
N LEU A 569 -2.72 -8.10 -15.96
CA LEU A 569 -2.43 -9.30 -16.75
C LEU A 569 -3.30 -10.48 -16.33
N GLN A 570 -3.64 -10.56 -15.04
CA GLN A 570 -4.52 -11.60 -14.48
C GLN A 570 -6.00 -11.40 -14.85
N MET A 571 -6.41 -10.18 -15.20
CA MET A 571 -7.79 -9.84 -15.61
C MET A 571 -7.98 -9.83 -17.13
N GLY A 572 -6.91 -9.89 -17.92
CA GLY A 572 -6.93 -9.80 -19.37
C GLY A 572 -7.68 -10.96 -20.05
N PRO A 573 -8.19 -10.76 -21.30
CA PRO A 573 -8.96 -11.77 -22.03
C PRO A 573 -8.11 -12.97 -22.47
N ALA A 574 -6.80 -12.84 -22.56
CA ALA A 574 -5.89 -13.90 -23.00
C ALA A 574 -5.65 -14.93 -21.87
N VAL A 575 -6.36 -16.02 -21.90
CA VAL A 575 -6.34 -17.08 -20.85
C VAL A 575 -4.93 -17.61 -20.58
N ARG A 576 -4.08 -17.71 -21.60
CA ARG A 576 -2.69 -18.23 -21.48
C ARG A 576 -1.79 -17.25 -20.72
N SER A 577 -1.83 -15.96 -21.06
CA SER A 577 -1.07 -14.90 -20.37
C SER A 577 -1.54 -14.73 -18.91
N ARG A 578 -2.86 -14.83 -18.68
CA ARG A 578 -3.47 -14.75 -17.35
C ARG A 578 -2.99 -15.88 -16.42
N ARG A 579 -2.93 -17.11 -16.93
CA ARG A 579 -2.47 -18.28 -16.14
C ARG A 579 -0.97 -18.18 -15.84
N GLY A 580 -0.16 -17.74 -16.81
CA GLY A 580 1.28 -17.54 -16.63
C GLY A 580 1.59 -16.52 -15.54
N ALA A 581 1.01 -15.31 -15.63
CA ALA A 581 1.19 -14.26 -14.64
C ALA A 581 0.72 -14.68 -13.23
N GLN A 582 -0.43 -15.40 -13.13
CA GLN A 582 -0.92 -15.90 -11.84
C GLN A 582 0.02 -16.94 -11.23
N ARG A 583 0.59 -17.83 -12.05
CA ARG A 583 1.52 -18.86 -11.57
C ARG A 583 2.83 -18.23 -11.10
N LEU A 584 3.37 -17.31 -11.91
CA LEU A 584 4.59 -16.60 -11.55
C LEU A 584 4.43 -15.87 -10.22
N VAL A 585 3.41 -15.02 -10.07
CA VAL A 585 3.15 -14.29 -8.82
C VAL A 585 3.04 -15.24 -7.62
N ARG A 586 2.31 -16.36 -7.77
CA ARG A 586 2.19 -17.34 -6.68
C ARG A 586 3.52 -18.02 -6.34
N GLY A 587 4.33 -18.31 -7.35
CA GLY A 587 5.67 -18.87 -7.17
C GLY A 587 6.58 -17.89 -6.43
N LEU A 588 6.57 -16.61 -6.84
CA LEU A 588 7.37 -15.57 -6.18
C LEU A 588 6.93 -15.36 -4.72
N GLN A 589 5.63 -15.35 -4.44
CA GLN A 589 5.12 -15.30 -3.06
C GLN A 589 5.56 -16.51 -2.21
N ALA A 590 5.64 -17.70 -2.81
CA ALA A 590 6.15 -18.89 -2.11
C ALA A 590 7.66 -18.83 -1.91
N GLY A 591 8.41 -18.38 -2.91
CA GLY A 591 9.87 -18.16 -2.83
C GLY A 591 10.21 -17.11 -1.76
N ASN A 592 9.47 -16.02 -1.70
CA ASN A 592 9.67 -14.96 -0.72
C ASN A 592 9.63 -15.48 0.73
N ARG A 593 8.69 -16.40 1.05
CA ARG A 593 8.65 -17.02 2.38
C ARG A 593 9.90 -17.86 2.69
N SER A 594 10.47 -18.49 1.68
CA SER A 594 11.73 -19.25 1.85
C SER A 594 12.92 -18.30 2.02
N ALA A 595 12.95 -17.18 1.30
CA ALA A 595 13.95 -16.12 1.48
C ALA A 595 13.91 -15.53 2.89
N HIS A 596 12.70 -15.25 3.43
CA HIS A 596 12.51 -14.86 4.82
C HIS A 596 13.06 -15.90 5.82
N ALA A 597 12.84 -17.18 5.56
CA ALA A 597 13.35 -18.23 6.42
C ALA A 597 14.91 -18.28 6.40
N LEU A 598 15.52 -18.02 5.25
CA LEU A 598 16.96 -17.91 5.11
C LEU A 598 17.53 -16.68 5.84
N ALA A 599 16.94 -15.51 5.58
CA ALA A 599 17.32 -14.27 6.26
C ALA A 599 17.25 -14.41 7.79
N ARG A 600 16.20 -15.04 8.30
CA ARG A 600 16.07 -15.34 9.73
C ARG A 600 17.18 -16.27 10.22
N ALA A 601 17.57 -17.28 9.44
CA ALA A 601 18.68 -18.15 9.82
C ALA A 601 19.96 -17.32 9.97
N GLY A 602 20.21 -16.38 9.04
CA GLY A 602 21.33 -15.43 9.12
C GLY A 602 21.27 -14.52 10.36
N VAL A 603 20.13 -13.89 10.62
CA VAL A 603 19.92 -13.04 11.82
C VAL A 603 20.16 -13.84 13.12
N ASN A 604 19.71 -15.10 13.17
CA ASN A 604 19.93 -15.94 14.34
C ASN A 604 21.41 -16.37 14.49
N ALA A 605 22.11 -16.59 13.37
CA ALA A 605 23.53 -16.88 13.37
C ALA A 605 24.36 -15.68 13.85
N ALA A 606 24.04 -14.48 13.37
CA ALA A 606 24.72 -13.24 13.77
C ALA A 606 24.56 -12.91 15.27
N ARG A 607 23.52 -13.43 15.92
CA ARG A 607 23.28 -13.27 17.36
C ARG A 607 23.87 -14.40 18.22
N ALA A 608 24.31 -15.47 17.59
CA ALA A 608 25.00 -16.57 18.28
C ALA A 608 26.44 -16.18 18.53
N ASP A 609 27.11 -16.89 19.49
CA ASP A 609 28.53 -16.66 19.73
C ASP A 609 29.34 -16.89 18.45
N PRO A 610 30.37 -16.06 18.18
CA PRO A 610 31.24 -16.23 17.00
C PRO A 610 31.90 -17.63 16.90
N GLU A 611 32.07 -18.33 18.03
CA GLU A 611 32.54 -19.73 18.08
C GLU A 611 31.53 -20.74 17.48
N SER A 612 30.28 -20.29 17.20
CA SER A 612 29.22 -21.11 16.59
C SER A 612 29.31 -21.17 15.06
N ALA A 613 30.33 -20.61 14.45
CA ALA A 613 30.54 -20.67 13.02
C ALA A 613 30.60 -22.15 12.53
N PRO A 614 29.97 -22.46 11.38
CA PRO A 614 30.02 -23.83 10.86
C PRO A 614 31.45 -24.25 10.45
N PRO A 615 31.78 -25.56 10.46
CA PRO A 615 33.01 -26.07 9.92
C PRO A 615 33.23 -25.62 8.47
N GLU A 616 34.47 -25.37 8.06
CA GLU A 616 34.81 -24.83 6.73
C GLU A 616 34.19 -25.65 5.58
N ALA A 617 34.20 -26.98 5.69
CA ALA A 617 33.55 -27.84 4.70
C ALA A 617 32.03 -27.56 4.56
N THR A 618 31.34 -27.28 5.67
CA THR A 618 29.91 -26.91 5.68
C THR A 618 29.71 -25.50 5.11
N ALA A 619 30.59 -24.56 5.42
CA ALA A 619 30.57 -23.20 4.89
C ALA A 619 30.70 -23.20 3.36
N VAL A 620 31.69 -23.94 2.83
CA VAL A 620 31.87 -24.11 1.38
C VAL A 620 30.65 -24.76 0.72
N ALA A 621 30.06 -25.76 1.35
CA ALA A 621 28.90 -26.43 0.81
C ALA A 621 27.66 -25.50 0.79
N LEU A 622 27.48 -24.66 1.83
CA LEU A 622 26.41 -23.66 1.87
C LEU A 622 26.57 -22.60 0.77
N ARG A 623 27.77 -22.07 0.56
CA ARG A 623 28.02 -21.11 -0.53
C ARG A 623 27.74 -21.74 -1.90
N LYS A 624 28.20 -22.98 -2.16
CA LYS A 624 27.85 -23.68 -3.40
C LYS A 624 26.36 -23.89 -3.59
N ALA A 625 25.62 -24.15 -2.51
CA ALA A 625 24.18 -24.28 -2.55
C ALA A 625 23.51 -22.93 -2.86
N ALA A 626 24.03 -21.83 -2.31
CA ALA A 626 23.56 -20.48 -2.64
C ALA A 626 23.81 -20.16 -4.12
N ASP A 627 25.04 -20.38 -4.61
CA ASP A 627 25.42 -20.19 -6.02
C ASP A 627 24.45 -20.93 -6.95
N HIS A 628 24.14 -22.20 -6.64
CA HIS A 628 23.21 -23.00 -7.43
C HIS A 628 21.79 -22.40 -7.44
N VAL A 629 21.30 -21.92 -6.30
CA VAL A 629 19.97 -21.28 -6.22
C VAL A 629 19.97 -19.95 -6.97
N CYS A 630 21.05 -19.17 -6.90
CA CYS A 630 21.22 -17.94 -7.68
C CYS A 630 21.25 -18.21 -9.19
N ASP A 631 21.89 -19.29 -9.63
CA ASP A 631 21.83 -19.75 -11.02
C ASP A 631 20.41 -20.13 -11.44
N THR A 632 19.65 -20.79 -10.56
CA THR A 632 18.24 -21.09 -10.79
C THR A 632 17.42 -19.80 -10.91
N VAL A 633 17.64 -18.80 -10.05
CA VAL A 633 17.02 -17.48 -10.13
C VAL A 633 17.34 -16.82 -11.48
N ALA A 634 18.60 -16.83 -11.90
CA ALA A 634 19.02 -16.27 -13.19
C ALA A 634 18.35 -16.98 -14.38
N GLY A 635 18.19 -18.30 -14.31
CA GLY A 635 17.46 -19.09 -15.29
C GLY A 635 15.98 -18.70 -15.38
N VAL A 636 15.30 -18.55 -14.24
CA VAL A 636 13.90 -18.06 -14.16
C VAL A 636 13.79 -16.67 -14.73
N LYS A 637 14.72 -15.76 -14.39
CA LYS A 637 14.77 -14.37 -14.87
C LYS A 637 14.81 -14.33 -16.41
N LYS A 638 15.71 -15.09 -17.05
CA LYS A 638 15.82 -15.20 -18.53
C LYS A 638 14.54 -15.72 -19.15
N MET A 639 13.91 -16.73 -18.54
CA MET A 639 12.68 -17.34 -19.04
C MET A 639 11.49 -16.37 -18.96
N VAL A 640 11.38 -15.61 -17.87
CA VAL A 640 10.34 -14.57 -17.70
C VAL A 640 10.53 -13.44 -18.71
N ALA A 641 11.78 -13.10 -19.05
CA ALA A 641 12.10 -12.14 -20.11
C ALA A 641 11.72 -12.65 -21.52
N GLY A 642 11.54 -13.96 -21.68
CA GLY A 642 11.21 -14.58 -22.98
C GLY A 642 12.47 -14.94 -23.78
N GLU A 643 13.62 -14.94 -23.14
CA GLU A 643 14.86 -15.44 -23.73
C GLU A 643 14.83 -16.99 -23.67
N SER A 644 15.31 -17.64 -24.73
CA SER A 644 15.43 -19.11 -24.78
C SER A 644 16.50 -19.57 -23.78
N ALA A 645 16.12 -19.72 -22.53
CA ALA A 645 16.95 -20.37 -21.55
C ALA A 645 16.62 -21.88 -21.59
N ASN A 646 17.64 -22.73 -21.65
CA ASN A 646 17.47 -24.14 -21.31
C ASN A 646 16.82 -24.18 -19.91
N ALA A 647 15.75 -24.96 -19.77
CA ALA A 647 15.16 -25.17 -18.45
C ALA A 647 16.30 -25.52 -17.48
N PRO A 648 16.38 -24.89 -16.31
CA PRO A 648 17.43 -25.22 -15.34
C PRO A 648 17.40 -26.74 -15.14
N GLU A 649 18.57 -27.38 -15.17
CA GLU A 649 18.66 -28.79 -14.92
C GLU A 649 17.91 -29.14 -13.66
N LYS A 650 17.17 -30.26 -13.69
CA LYS A 650 16.42 -30.73 -12.51
C LYS A 650 17.32 -30.61 -11.29
N PRO A 651 16.83 -30.02 -10.19
CA PRO A 651 17.66 -29.74 -9.04
C PRO A 651 18.45 -30.97 -8.69
N THR A 652 19.75 -30.83 -8.63
CA THR A 652 20.60 -31.86 -8.08
C THR A 652 20.30 -31.84 -6.58
N THR A 653 19.13 -32.32 -6.22
CA THR A 653 18.69 -32.57 -4.83
C THR A 653 19.79 -33.33 -4.07
N ALA A 654 20.65 -34.05 -4.78
CA ALA A 654 21.85 -34.65 -4.28
C ALA A 654 22.83 -33.67 -3.62
N MET A 655 23.04 -32.47 -4.16
CA MET A 655 24.07 -31.55 -3.65
C MET A 655 23.67 -30.89 -2.35
N LEU A 656 22.40 -30.51 -2.20
CA LEU A 656 21.86 -29.97 -0.95
C LEU A 656 21.54 -31.08 0.07
N LEU A 657 21.14 -32.27 -0.39
CA LEU A 657 21.01 -33.47 0.43
C LEU A 657 22.38 -34.02 0.89
N GLU A 658 23.43 -33.86 0.11
CA GLU A 658 24.79 -34.27 0.50
C GLU A 658 25.27 -33.47 1.71
N VAL A 659 24.96 -32.17 1.79
CA VAL A 659 25.19 -31.35 3.00
C VAL A 659 24.31 -31.78 4.16
N MET A 660 23.10 -32.29 3.91
CA MET A 660 22.20 -32.81 4.94
C MET A 660 22.52 -34.23 5.41
N THR A 661 23.08 -35.07 4.56
CA THR A 661 23.44 -36.47 4.86
C THR A 661 24.87 -36.61 5.33
N THR A 662 25.76 -35.70 5.00
CA THR A 662 27.11 -35.66 5.58
C THR A 662 27.00 -35.13 7.02
N SER A 663 26.71 -36.06 7.91
CA SER A 663 26.84 -35.95 9.36
C SER A 663 25.99 -34.87 10.07
N GLU A 664 25.12 -35.29 10.96
CA GLU A 664 24.79 -34.70 12.27
C GLU A 664 24.91 -33.18 12.36
N ILE A 665 24.34 -32.45 11.37
CA ILE A 665 24.17 -30.99 11.51
C ILE A 665 23.24 -30.73 12.67
N PRO A 666 23.70 -30.15 13.78
CA PRO A 666 22.86 -29.90 14.94
C PRO A 666 21.69 -28.96 14.55
N PRO A 667 20.56 -29.05 15.25
CA PRO A 667 19.48 -28.10 15.03
C PRO A 667 19.98 -26.68 15.30
N GLY A 668 19.92 -25.82 14.26
CA GLY A 668 20.46 -24.45 14.35
C GLY A 668 20.33 -23.68 13.05
N PRO A 669 20.96 -22.50 12.95
CA PRO A 669 20.89 -21.64 11.79
C PRO A 669 21.29 -22.33 10.50
N VAL A 670 22.35 -23.15 10.51
CA VAL A 670 22.84 -23.90 9.34
C VAL A 670 21.75 -24.82 8.75
N ARG A 671 21.10 -25.64 9.61
CA ARG A 671 20.03 -26.52 9.15
C ARG A 671 18.82 -25.74 8.63
N ALA A 672 18.53 -24.58 9.23
CA ALA A 672 17.45 -23.71 8.78
C ALA A 672 17.77 -23.10 7.40
N ALA A 673 19.01 -22.68 7.17
CA ALA A 673 19.49 -22.16 5.89
C ALA A 673 19.39 -23.20 4.79
N VAL A 674 19.88 -24.42 5.03
CA VAL A 674 19.80 -25.54 4.06
C VAL A 674 18.34 -25.83 3.66
N ARG A 675 17.42 -25.87 4.64
CA ARG A 675 15.99 -26.08 4.34
C ARG A 675 15.39 -24.93 3.53
N ALA A 676 15.78 -23.70 3.85
CA ALA A 676 15.31 -22.52 3.14
C ALA A 676 15.78 -22.52 1.68
N LEU A 677 17.04 -22.79 1.43
CA LEU A 677 17.61 -22.92 0.09
C LEU A 677 16.95 -24.05 -0.71
N ASN A 678 16.77 -25.23 -0.13
CA ASN A 678 16.06 -26.34 -0.77
C ASN A 678 14.61 -25.99 -1.16
N ASN A 679 13.89 -25.32 -0.27
CA ASN A 679 12.50 -24.91 -0.55
C ASN A 679 12.46 -23.83 -1.62
N LEU A 680 13.43 -22.93 -1.66
CA LEU A 680 13.55 -21.87 -2.65
C LEU A 680 13.82 -22.45 -4.02
N ASP A 681 14.84 -23.32 -4.12
CA ASP A 681 15.20 -24.02 -5.37
C ASP A 681 14.01 -24.82 -5.94
N ARG A 682 13.35 -25.64 -5.10
CA ARG A 682 12.16 -26.38 -5.51
C ARG A 682 11.04 -25.46 -6.01
N THR A 683 10.79 -24.38 -5.31
CA THR A 683 9.73 -23.42 -5.68
C THR A 683 10.02 -22.73 -7.02
N LEU A 684 11.25 -22.32 -7.23
CA LEU A 684 11.72 -21.70 -8.48
C LEU A 684 11.66 -22.70 -9.63
N THR A 685 12.10 -23.95 -9.42
CA THR A 685 12.03 -25.02 -10.43
C THR A 685 10.56 -25.36 -10.78
N GLU A 686 9.64 -25.37 -9.82
CA GLU A 686 8.21 -25.55 -10.13
C GLU A 686 7.62 -24.40 -10.96
N VAL A 687 8.10 -23.18 -10.77
CA VAL A 687 7.71 -22.03 -11.61
C VAL A 687 8.18 -22.27 -13.04
N THR A 688 9.43 -22.72 -13.24
CA THR A 688 10.00 -22.97 -14.58
C THR A 688 9.32 -24.10 -15.32
N SER A 689 8.99 -25.19 -14.65
CA SER A 689 8.38 -26.37 -15.29
C SER A 689 6.94 -26.14 -15.78
N ARG A 690 6.32 -25.03 -15.37
CA ARG A 690 4.89 -24.74 -15.60
C ARG A 690 4.61 -23.41 -16.31
N VAL A 691 5.63 -22.57 -16.56
CA VAL A 691 5.56 -21.36 -17.38
C VAL A 691 5.85 -21.71 -18.82
#